data_df69623ce3b4e726ade8d9643dcbaede
#
_entry.id   df69623ce3b4e726ade8d9643dcbaede
#
_cell.length_a   1.000
_cell.length_b   1.000
_cell.length_c   1.000
_cell.angle_alpha   90.00
_cell.angle_beta   90.00
_cell.angle_gamma   90.00
#
_symmetry.space_group_name_H-M   'P 1'
#
loop_
_entity.id
_entity.type
_entity.pdbx_description
1 polymer ?
#
loop_
_entity_poly.entity_id
_entity_poly.type
_entity_poly.pdbx_seq_one_letter_code
_entity_poly.pdbx_strand_id
1 'polypeptide(L)'
;MTEQDLEIIQGTIAAIVYQNYDNGYAVLRVDVGAKQVVTVVGTIPLPAVGERLLVTGKWSTHASYGRQFEAEFLERLMPQTAMDILNYLSSRIIKGIGPKSAARIVEHFGDQTLIVIEREPERLAEVSGISPNRARIIGEEFRQRVGVRQLMEFFALHQLPAELAIRTYKLYGESTTDLLYDDPYLLMDPGLDAPFGAVDRFAIELGVSADDPRRVRAGILFELNYNLSAGHSFLPEDKLTVATAQLLSVETETVKEAIEHLLSARQLIRNTLAGITVDYLPALYEAEEYITQRLLQSAATTFPEPKHLNRLMKSAAKQSGLEYSQQQEQAIRAGATAGVLLVTGGPGTGKTTILKGLLSLLGEMQLKCVLAAPTGRAAKRLTEVTGEDASTIHRLLEASIEPASGEMVFLRDENNPLKADVVIVDEMSMVDVLLLHSLLKAIPMGKRLILVGDPDQLPPVGPGFPFGDMIRSEALPTVRLTEIFRQAQQSLIVMNAHRVNNGELPDLKNVKSDFFFLPCRSEEELRQTITGLCTTRLPQKMNIPADQIQILSPTRKGGAGTESLNQLLQSTLNPAGGGKRERQFGDYVFREGDRVMQIRNNYDIVWKKCDGSAVGTGMFNGDIGIIRSIDPHMETMTVVFEDREADYDFTQLNELEPAYAMTVHKSQGSEYRAVILSCWNGSPYLLSRSVLYTAITRARELLIIVGRAETVAAMTENAKRGRRYTGLKLRLQGKV
;
A
#
# COMPACT_ATOMS: atom_id res chain seq x y z
N MET A 1 18.59 31.15 22.01
CA MET A 1 17.42 30.35 22.35
C MET A 1 17.26 30.44 23.88
N THR A 2 16.23 31.11 24.31
CA THR A 2 15.90 31.27 25.75
C THR A 2 15.48 29.91 26.29
N GLU A 3 16.10 29.47 27.43
CA GLU A 3 15.61 28.37 28.24
C GLU A 3 14.14 28.68 28.60
N GLN A 4 13.21 27.94 27.95
CA GLN A 4 11.81 27.98 28.38
C GLN A 4 11.72 27.13 29.63
N ASP A 5 11.24 27.71 30.74
CA ASP A 5 11.05 27.05 32.01
C ASP A 5 10.13 25.83 31.84
N LEU A 6 10.70 24.65 31.98
CA LEU A 6 9.94 23.39 32.02
C LEU A 6 9.27 23.32 33.39
N GLU A 7 7.97 23.06 33.42
CA GLU A 7 7.21 22.82 34.65
C GLU A 7 7.03 21.32 34.87
N ILE A 8 6.80 20.94 36.12
CA ILE A 8 6.54 19.57 36.53
C ILE A 8 5.12 19.46 37.04
N ILE A 9 4.36 18.52 36.50
CA ILE A 9 3.01 18.19 36.98
C ILE A 9 3.02 16.73 37.47
N GLN A 10 2.54 16.52 38.70
CA GLN A 10 2.29 15.18 39.22
C GLN A 10 0.79 15.01 39.44
N GLY A 11 0.26 13.86 38.96
CA GLY A 11 -1.16 13.58 39.11
C GLY A 11 -1.52 12.14 38.73
N THR A 12 -2.80 11.83 38.84
CA THR A 12 -3.35 10.51 38.49
C THR A 12 -4.21 10.60 37.22
N ILE A 13 -4.07 9.67 36.29
CA ILE A 13 -4.89 9.63 35.09
C ILE A 13 -6.35 9.39 35.49
N ALA A 14 -7.19 10.40 35.32
CA ALA A 14 -8.61 10.32 35.59
C ALA A 14 -9.40 9.78 34.37
N ALA A 15 -8.96 10.13 33.15
CA ALA A 15 -9.56 9.62 31.90
C ALA A 15 -8.55 9.70 30.76
N ILE A 16 -8.67 8.76 29.83
CA ILE A 16 -7.98 8.78 28.54
C ILE A 16 -8.97 9.39 27.53
N VAL A 17 -8.64 10.57 27.00
CA VAL A 17 -9.46 11.27 26.02
C VAL A 17 -9.19 10.76 24.61
N TYR A 18 -7.91 10.47 24.34
CA TYR A 18 -7.44 9.92 23.07
C TYR A 18 -6.17 9.11 23.30
N GLN A 19 -6.01 8.04 22.54
CA GLN A 19 -4.79 7.24 22.53
C GLN A 19 -4.56 6.72 21.11
N ASN A 20 -3.33 6.87 20.62
CA ASN A 20 -2.85 6.21 19.41
C ASN A 20 -1.95 5.04 19.82
N TYR A 21 -2.37 3.83 19.52
CA TYR A 21 -1.63 2.61 19.88
C TYR A 21 -0.36 2.43 19.06
N ASP A 22 -0.28 3.01 17.83
CA ASP A 22 0.85 2.83 16.93
C ASP A 22 2.06 3.67 17.33
N ASN A 23 1.83 4.94 17.70
CA ASN A 23 2.91 5.88 18.03
C ASN A 23 2.96 6.28 19.51
N GLY A 24 2.07 5.72 20.34
CA GLY A 24 2.00 6.00 21.77
C GLY A 24 1.52 7.40 22.14
N TYR A 25 1.08 8.23 21.17
CA TYR A 25 0.54 9.56 21.48
C TYR A 25 -0.78 9.45 22.22
N ALA A 26 -0.92 10.21 23.31
CA ALA A 26 -2.16 10.23 24.09
C ALA A 26 -2.55 11.64 24.53
N VAL A 27 -3.85 11.81 24.73
CA VAL A 27 -4.47 12.98 25.38
C VAL A 27 -5.16 12.49 26.64
N LEU A 28 -4.67 12.91 27.78
CA LEU A 28 -5.10 12.43 29.08
C LEU A 28 -5.74 13.55 29.89
N ARG A 29 -6.71 13.22 30.72
CA ARG A 29 -7.13 14.06 31.85
C ARG A 29 -6.45 13.55 33.11
N VAL A 30 -5.58 14.37 33.67
CA VAL A 30 -4.78 14.05 34.84
C VAL A 30 -5.31 14.88 36.04
N ASP A 31 -5.74 14.19 37.07
CA ASP A 31 -6.12 14.82 38.36
C ASP A 31 -4.85 15.13 39.13
N VAL A 32 -4.53 16.42 39.28
CA VAL A 32 -3.35 16.93 39.98
C VAL A 32 -3.64 17.29 41.45
N GLY A 33 -4.79 16.89 41.95
CA GLY A 33 -5.25 17.20 43.31
C GLY A 33 -6.06 18.49 43.38
N ALA A 34 -6.58 18.80 44.55
CA ALA A 34 -7.42 19.96 44.83
C ALA A 34 -8.63 20.14 43.88
N LYS A 35 -9.15 19.04 43.29
CA LYS A 35 -10.22 19.01 42.29
C LYS A 35 -9.83 19.70 40.96
N GLN A 36 -8.55 19.80 40.66
CA GLN A 36 -8.06 20.35 39.42
C GLN A 36 -7.66 19.21 38.46
N VAL A 37 -8.23 19.23 37.25
CA VAL A 37 -7.91 18.28 36.18
C VAL A 37 -7.20 19.02 35.05
N VAL A 38 -6.02 18.55 34.71
CA VAL A 38 -5.18 19.09 33.62
C VAL A 38 -5.25 18.17 32.42
N THR A 39 -5.39 18.76 31.23
CA THR A 39 -5.23 18.00 29.98
C THR A 39 -3.74 17.89 29.67
N VAL A 40 -3.21 16.67 29.68
CA VAL A 40 -1.82 16.34 29.33
C VAL A 40 -1.79 15.69 27.98
N VAL A 41 -0.90 16.14 27.09
CA VAL A 41 -0.74 15.62 25.74
C VAL A 41 0.73 15.29 25.45
N GLY A 42 0.98 14.23 24.72
CA GLY A 42 2.34 13.82 24.36
C GLY A 42 2.45 12.34 24.06
N THR A 43 3.68 11.87 23.86
CA THR A 43 3.95 10.43 23.71
C THR A 43 3.90 9.77 25.08
N ILE A 44 2.76 9.18 25.38
CA ILE A 44 2.46 8.51 26.66
C ILE A 44 1.98 7.10 26.31
N PRO A 45 2.89 6.14 26.10
CA PRO A 45 2.55 4.82 25.60
C PRO A 45 1.65 4.04 26.55
N LEU A 46 0.59 3.43 26.01
CA LEU A 46 -0.33 2.54 26.74
C LEU A 46 -0.77 3.09 28.13
N PRO A 47 -1.32 4.32 28.20
CA PRO A 47 -1.76 4.90 29.46
C PRO A 47 -2.91 4.08 30.06
N ALA A 48 -3.05 4.16 31.38
CA ALA A 48 -4.11 3.49 32.09
C ALA A 48 -4.78 4.44 33.11
N VAL A 49 -6.10 4.41 33.17
CA VAL A 49 -6.85 5.16 34.21
C VAL A 49 -6.43 4.66 35.58
N GLY A 50 -6.09 5.59 36.51
CA GLY A 50 -5.58 5.28 37.82
C GLY A 50 -4.04 5.22 37.93
N GLU A 51 -3.30 5.31 36.81
CA GLU A 51 -1.83 5.48 36.85
C GLU A 51 -1.44 6.85 37.36
N ARG A 52 -0.37 6.90 38.17
CA ARG A 52 0.24 8.16 38.62
C ARG A 52 1.39 8.52 37.70
N LEU A 53 1.39 9.77 37.26
CA LEU A 53 2.40 10.34 36.38
C LEU A 53 3.12 11.48 37.01
N LEU A 54 4.42 11.57 36.79
CA LEU A 54 5.23 12.77 36.92
C LEU A 54 5.57 13.23 35.51
N VAL A 55 5.05 14.37 35.09
CA VAL A 55 5.17 14.88 33.74
C VAL A 55 5.95 16.18 33.75
N THR A 56 7.07 16.23 33.07
CA THR A 56 7.84 17.44 32.81
C THR A 56 7.53 17.96 31.42
N GLY A 57 7.17 19.22 31.32
CA GLY A 57 6.76 19.78 30.02
C GLY A 57 6.43 21.25 30.07
N LYS A 58 5.69 21.72 29.12
CA LYS A 58 5.31 23.14 29.00
C LYS A 58 3.82 23.29 28.71
N TRP A 59 3.28 24.45 29.15
CA TRP A 59 1.93 24.80 28.79
C TRP A 59 1.84 25.27 27.34
N SER A 60 0.90 24.68 26.60
CA SER A 60 0.54 25.09 25.26
C SER A 60 -0.96 25.41 25.18
N THR A 61 -1.36 26.13 24.14
CA THR A 61 -2.77 26.44 23.92
C THR A 61 -3.12 25.91 22.51
N HIS A 62 -3.93 24.86 22.47
CA HIS A 62 -4.43 24.32 21.21
C HIS A 62 -5.65 25.14 20.76
N ALA A 63 -5.70 25.47 19.46
CA ALA A 63 -6.75 26.33 18.89
C ALA A 63 -8.18 25.81 19.15
N SER A 64 -8.37 24.46 19.19
CA SER A 64 -9.68 23.83 19.36
C SER A 64 -9.93 23.25 20.74
N TYR A 65 -8.89 22.92 21.52
CA TYR A 65 -9.00 22.19 22.81
C TYR A 65 -8.59 23.01 24.00
N GLY A 66 -8.16 24.27 23.79
CA GLY A 66 -7.80 25.18 24.87
C GLY A 66 -6.41 24.89 25.47
N ARG A 67 -6.25 25.27 26.76
CA ARG A 67 -4.98 25.14 27.47
C ARG A 67 -4.68 23.70 27.81
N GLN A 68 -3.51 23.19 27.39
CA GLN A 68 -3.03 21.85 27.63
C GLN A 68 -1.56 21.85 28.05
N PHE A 69 -1.15 20.79 28.72
CA PHE A 69 0.24 20.58 29.14
C PHE A 69 0.89 19.58 28.20
N GLU A 70 1.89 20.03 27.47
CA GLU A 70 2.62 19.23 26.49
C GLU A 70 3.79 18.55 27.18
N ALA A 71 3.74 17.22 27.28
CA ALA A 71 4.73 16.39 27.94
C ALA A 71 5.99 16.28 27.08
N GLU A 72 7.14 16.67 27.63
CA GLU A 72 8.47 16.44 27.05
C GLU A 72 9.15 15.21 27.69
N PHE A 73 9.00 15.04 28.99
CA PHE A 73 9.47 13.87 29.74
C PHE A 73 8.35 13.34 30.64
N LEU A 74 8.31 12.03 30.77
CA LEU A 74 7.29 11.33 31.52
C LEU A 74 7.95 10.28 32.42
N GLU A 75 7.65 10.34 33.72
CA GLU A 75 7.97 9.27 34.67
C GLU A 75 6.66 8.69 35.22
N ARG A 76 6.54 7.38 35.22
CA ARG A 76 5.39 6.68 35.77
C ARG A 76 5.69 6.23 37.18
N LEU A 77 4.84 6.63 38.08
CA LEU A 77 4.90 6.18 39.45
C LEU A 77 4.00 4.94 39.59
N MET A 78 4.62 3.75 39.70
CA MET A 78 3.85 2.53 39.92
C MET A 78 2.95 2.67 41.16
N PRO A 79 1.71 2.18 41.07
CA PRO A 79 0.80 2.19 42.23
C PRO A 79 1.45 1.45 43.39
N GLN A 80 1.62 2.14 44.52
CA GLN A 80 2.29 1.60 45.72
C GLN A 80 1.31 1.20 46.79
N THR A 81 0.10 1.78 46.81
CA THR A 81 -0.92 1.47 47.84
C THR A 81 -1.93 0.45 47.27
N ALA A 82 -2.46 -0.39 48.14
CA ALA A 82 -3.49 -1.36 47.79
C ALA A 82 -4.70 -0.72 47.05
N MET A 83 -5.07 0.49 47.40
CA MET A 83 -6.17 1.23 46.79
C MET A 83 -5.84 1.65 45.33
N ASP A 84 -4.63 2.17 45.13
CA ASP A 84 -4.17 2.57 43.77
C ASP A 84 -4.02 1.35 42.88
N ILE A 85 -3.48 0.24 43.39
CA ILE A 85 -3.37 -1.04 42.70
C ILE A 85 -4.75 -1.59 42.35
N LEU A 86 -5.72 -1.49 43.27
CA LEU A 86 -7.10 -1.91 42.99
C LEU A 86 -7.71 -1.11 41.82
N ASN A 87 -7.54 0.20 41.84
CA ASN A 87 -8.03 1.09 40.79
C ASN A 87 -7.38 0.74 39.44
N TYR A 88 -6.07 0.54 39.45
CA TYR A 88 -5.30 0.13 38.25
C TYR A 88 -5.78 -1.19 37.68
N LEU A 89 -5.92 -2.23 38.48
CA LEU A 89 -6.36 -3.56 38.01
C LEU A 89 -7.85 -3.59 37.64
N SER A 90 -8.68 -2.75 38.27
CA SER A 90 -10.13 -2.68 38.02
C SER A 90 -10.47 -2.05 36.66
N SER A 91 -9.56 -1.27 36.06
CA SER A 91 -9.73 -0.62 34.75
C SER A 91 -9.76 -1.60 33.55
N ARG A 92 -9.70 -2.92 33.79
CA ARG A 92 -9.70 -4.01 32.80
C ARG A 92 -8.51 -3.97 31.81
N ILE A 93 -7.44 -3.34 32.17
CA ILE A 93 -6.22 -3.20 31.36
C ILE A 93 -5.58 -4.57 31.11
N ILE A 94 -5.67 -5.50 32.06
CA ILE A 94 -5.10 -6.85 31.98
C ILE A 94 -6.21 -7.80 31.62
N LYS A 95 -6.08 -8.49 30.48
CA LYS A 95 -7.01 -9.58 30.11
C LYS A 95 -7.07 -10.63 31.21
N GLY A 96 -8.27 -10.96 31.63
CA GLY A 96 -8.47 -11.92 32.69
C GLY A 96 -8.63 -11.34 34.08
N ILE A 97 -8.43 -10.02 34.31
CA ILE A 97 -8.73 -9.36 35.57
C ILE A 97 -9.90 -8.38 35.35
N GLY A 98 -11.04 -8.68 35.99
CA GLY A 98 -12.15 -7.73 36.10
C GLY A 98 -12.22 -7.16 37.53
N PRO A 99 -13.08 -6.13 37.81
CA PRO A 99 -13.15 -5.46 39.10
C PRO A 99 -13.31 -6.41 40.31
N LYS A 100 -14.12 -7.46 40.18
CA LYS A 100 -14.31 -8.46 41.20
C LYS A 100 -13.06 -9.33 41.49
N SER A 101 -12.33 -9.64 40.42
CA SER A 101 -11.07 -10.40 40.54
C SER A 101 -9.96 -9.50 41.07
N ALA A 102 -9.88 -8.24 40.63
CA ALA A 102 -8.95 -7.25 41.15
C ALA A 102 -9.10 -7.05 42.65
N ALA A 103 -10.34 -6.87 43.13
CA ALA A 103 -10.61 -6.73 44.55
C ALA A 103 -10.09 -7.90 45.38
N ARG A 104 -10.35 -9.15 44.94
CA ARG A 104 -9.90 -10.35 45.66
C ARG A 104 -8.39 -10.53 45.62
N ILE A 105 -7.74 -10.19 44.49
CA ILE A 105 -6.29 -10.26 44.37
C ILE A 105 -5.62 -9.28 45.32
N VAL A 106 -6.10 -8.03 45.30
CA VAL A 106 -5.55 -6.98 46.16
C VAL A 106 -5.85 -7.22 47.63
N GLU A 107 -7.02 -7.76 47.98
CA GLU A 107 -7.35 -8.19 49.34
C GLU A 107 -6.39 -9.27 49.84
N HIS A 108 -5.94 -10.20 49.01
CA HIS A 108 -5.05 -11.30 49.35
C HIS A 108 -3.58 -10.87 49.45
N PHE A 109 -3.08 -10.07 48.46
CA PHE A 109 -1.66 -9.72 48.35
C PHE A 109 -1.32 -8.29 48.77
N GLY A 110 -2.33 -7.42 48.99
CA GLY A 110 -2.12 -6.02 49.40
C GLY A 110 -1.22 -5.26 48.44
N ASP A 111 -0.27 -4.53 48.97
CA ASP A 111 0.69 -3.72 48.23
C ASP A 111 1.68 -4.58 47.39
N GLN A 112 1.80 -5.88 47.68
CA GLN A 112 2.67 -6.80 46.91
C GLN A 112 2.01 -7.34 45.62
N THR A 113 0.77 -6.99 45.35
CA THR A 113 -0.03 -7.56 44.25
C THR A 113 0.67 -7.46 42.90
N LEU A 114 1.22 -6.30 42.53
CA LEU A 114 1.87 -6.15 41.22
C LEU A 114 3.17 -6.97 41.09
N ILE A 115 3.93 -7.06 42.19
CA ILE A 115 5.16 -7.87 42.29
C ILE A 115 4.82 -9.36 42.10
N VAL A 116 3.74 -9.83 42.73
CA VAL A 116 3.25 -11.21 42.57
C VAL A 116 2.79 -11.48 41.16
N ILE A 117 2.03 -10.57 40.52
CA ILE A 117 1.60 -10.71 39.11
C ILE A 117 2.80 -10.81 38.17
N GLU A 118 3.82 -9.99 38.39
CA GLU A 118 5.01 -9.92 37.54
C GLU A 118 5.94 -11.13 37.72
N ARG A 119 6.32 -11.43 38.99
CA ARG A 119 7.40 -12.37 39.31
C ARG A 119 6.96 -13.77 39.70
N GLU A 120 5.79 -13.87 40.34
CA GLU A 120 5.27 -15.12 40.91
C GLU A 120 3.79 -15.35 40.50
N PRO A 121 3.44 -15.24 39.18
CA PRO A 121 2.04 -15.26 38.75
C PRO A 121 1.28 -16.51 39.15
N GLU A 122 1.95 -17.64 39.33
CA GLU A 122 1.35 -18.90 39.82
C GLU A 122 0.69 -18.74 41.16
N ARG A 123 1.16 -17.85 42.01
CA ARG A 123 0.55 -17.57 43.31
C ARG A 123 -0.84 -16.92 43.21
N LEU A 124 -1.17 -16.34 42.06
CA LEU A 124 -2.54 -15.85 41.85
C LEU A 124 -3.59 -16.97 41.95
N ALA A 125 -3.18 -18.22 41.78
CA ALA A 125 -4.05 -19.39 42.01
C ALA A 125 -4.44 -19.62 43.46
N GLU A 126 -3.77 -18.98 44.44
CA GLU A 126 -4.17 -18.93 45.85
C GLU A 126 -5.50 -18.17 46.04
N VAL A 127 -5.84 -17.30 45.07
CA VAL A 127 -7.06 -16.49 45.11
C VAL A 127 -8.25 -17.28 44.51
N SER A 128 -9.32 -17.38 45.32
CA SER A 128 -10.53 -18.08 44.89
C SER A 128 -11.06 -17.58 43.51
N GLY A 129 -11.24 -18.46 42.54
CA GLY A 129 -11.74 -18.19 41.20
C GLY A 129 -10.67 -17.85 40.17
N ILE A 130 -9.39 -18.04 40.47
CA ILE A 130 -8.28 -18.00 39.54
C ILE A 130 -7.66 -19.39 39.42
N SER A 131 -7.76 -19.99 38.26
CA SER A 131 -7.10 -21.25 37.97
C SER A 131 -5.60 -21.06 37.69
N PRO A 132 -4.74 -22.10 37.87
CA PRO A 132 -3.31 -21.99 37.55
C PRO A 132 -3.04 -21.52 36.10
N ASN A 133 -3.81 -22.01 35.15
CA ASN A 133 -3.67 -21.57 33.75
C ASN A 133 -4.05 -20.10 33.57
N ARG A 134 -5.10 -19.62 34.24
CA ARG A 134 -5.49 -18.21 34.20
C ARG A 134 -4.46 -17.34 34.91
N ALA A 135 -3.87 -17.80 35.99
CA ALA A 135 -2.78 -17.11 36.69
C ALA A 135 -1.57 -16.90 35.77
N ARG A 136 -1.15 -17.93 35.03
CA ARG A 136 -0.08 -17.86 34.05
C ARG A 136 -0.38 -16.83 32.94
N ILE A 137 -1.58 -16.91 32.35
CA ILE A 137 -2.01 -15.96 31.28
C ILE A 137 -1.99 -14.50 31.79
N ILE A 138 -2.46 -14.26 33.02
CA ILE A 138 -2.46 -12.92 33.63
C ILE A 138 -1.02 -12.42 33.77
N GLY A 139 -0.09 -13.25 34.25
CA GLY A 139 1.32 -12.89 34.39
C GLY A 139 2.00 -12.61 33.06
N GLU A 140 1.73 -13.43 32.03
CA GLU A 140 2.25 -13.22 30.69
C GLU A 140 1.75 -11.91 30.06
N GLU A 141 0.44 -11.65 30.11
CA GLU A 141 -0.17 -10.41 29.62
C GLU A 141 0.38 -9.16 30.34
N PHE A 142 0.59 -9.27 31.67
CA PHE A 142 1.15 -8.17 32.45
C PHE A 142 2.60 -7.87 32.04
N ARG A 143 3.46 -8.92 31.98
CA ARG A 143 4.87 -8.77 31.59
C ARG A 143 4.99 -8.24 30.16
N GLN A 144 4.23 -8.78 29.23
CA GLN A 144 4.22 -8.30 27.85
C GLN A 144 3.85 -6.82 27.78
N ARG A 145 2.83 -6.38 28.52
CA ARG A 145 2.39 -5.00 28.53
C ARG A 145 3.44 -4.06 29.15
N VAL A 146 4.05 -4.48 30.26
CA VAL A 146 5.13 -3.72 30.90
C VAL A 146 6.34 -3.63 29.98
N GLY A 147 6.76 -4.74 29.39
CA GLY A 147 7.92 -4.79 28.51
C GLY A 147 7.75 -3.96 27.23
N VAL A 148 6.59 -4.07 26.56
CA VAL A 148 6.30 -3.21 25.39
C VAL A 148 6.33 -1.73 25.77
N ARG A 149 5.75 -1.36 26.92
CA ARG A 149 5.74 0.02 27.41
C ARG A 149 7.16 0.54 27.67
N GLN A 150 7.97 -0.23 28.38
CA GLN A 150 9.38 0.13 28.67
C GLN A 150 10.16 0.31 27.36
N LEU A 151 9.92 -0.56 26.38
CA LEU A 151 10.56 -0.46 25.08
C LEU A 151 10.10 0.77 24.29
N MET A 152 8.81 1.16 24.37
CA MET A 152 8.31 2.39 23.75
C MET A 152 8.94 3.64 24.39
N GLU A 153 9.09 3.64 25.70
CA GLU A 153 9.78 4.73 26.44
C GLU A 153 11.26 4.80 26.04
N PHE A 154 11.93 3.64 25.96
CA PHE A 154 13.30 3.53 25.46
C PHE A 154 13.44 4.05 24.02
N PHE A 155 12.52 3.67 23.12
CA PHE A 155 12.54 4.15 21.73
C PHE A 155 12.31 5.66 21.65
N ALA A 156 11.37 6.18 22.43
CA ALA A 156 11.12 7.62 22.49
C ALA A 156 12.35 8.41 22.98
N LEU A 157 13.04 7.90 24.01
CA LEU A 157 14.27 8.50 24.52
C LEU A 157 15.36 8.61 23.45
N HIS A 158 15.49 7.59 22.60
CA HIS A 158 16.49 7.53 21.53
C HIS A 158 15.97 8.01 20.17
N GLN A 159 14.84 8.73 20.15
CA GLN A 159 14.23 9.26 18.91
C GLN A 159 13.91 8.19 17.85
N LEU A 160 13.71 6.95 18.28
CA LEU A 160 13.20 5.86 17.47
C LEU A 160 11.67 5.92 17.44
N PRO A 161 11.02 5.52 16.32
CA PRO A 161 9.56 5.46 16.26
C PRO A 161 9.00 4.50 17.31
N ALA A 162 8.17 5.01 18.22
CA ALA A 162 7.60 4.22 19.31
C ALA A 162 6.71 3.05 18.80
N GLU A 163 6.14 3.18 17.62
CA GLU A 163 5.35 2.15 16.94
C GLU A 163 6.13 0.86 16.66
N LEU A 164 7.46 0.94 16.51
CA LEU A 164 8.32 -0.22 16.30
C LEU A 164 8.40 -1.10 17.56
N ALA A 165 8.20 -0.54 18.76
CA ALA A 165 8.36 -1.27 20.01
C ALA A 165 7.50 -2.54 20.09
N ILE A 166 6.26 -2.48 19.60
CA ILE A 166 5.33 -3.62 19.62
C ILE A 166 5.85 -4.76 18.74
N ARG A 167 6.32 -4.44 17.53
CA ARG A 167 6.86 -5.44 16.59
C ARG A 167 8.17 -6.01 17.09
N THR A 168 9.08 -5.14 17.57
CA THR A 168 10.39 -5.53 18.09
C THR A 168 10.24 -6.42 19.34
N TYR A 169 9.32 -6.08 20.24
CA TYR A 169 9.06 -6.89 21.42
C TYR A 169 8.48 -8.27 21.08
N LYS A 170 7.64 -8.37 20.04
CA LYS A 170 7.15 -9.66 19.54
C LYS A 170 8.28 -10.58 19.04
N LEU A 171 9.31 -9.99 18.40
CA LEU A 171 10.44 -10.77 17.85
C LEU A 171 11.45 -11.18 18.93
N TYR A 172 11.80 -10.26 19.84
CA TYR A 172 12.95 -10.43 20.74
C TYR A 172 12.55 -10.53 22.23
N GLY A 173 11.28 -10.28 22.57
CA GLY A 173 10.76 -10.41 23.94
C GLY A 173 11.40 -9.46 24.94
N GLU A 174 11.57 -9.94 26.17
CA GLU A 174 12.11 -9.16 27.30
C GLU A 174 13.58 -8.77 27.11
N SER A 175 14.34 -9.52 26.32
CA SER A 175 15.77 -9.25 26.06
C SER A 175 15.98 -8.17 24.99
N THR A 176 14.95 -7.57 24.44
CA THR A 176 15.04 -6.61 23.32
C THR A 176 16.05 -5.49 23.59
N THR A 177 15.96 -4.86 24.75
CA THR A 177 16.82 -3.71 25.09
C THR A 177 18.30 -4.11 25.14
N ASP A 178 18.60 -5.23 25.77
CA ASP A 178 19.99 -5.74 25.85
C ASP A 178 20.54 -6.09 24.47
N LEU A 179 19.72 -6.76 23.65
CA LEU A 179 20.09 -7.10 22.28
C LEU A 179 20.32 -5.85 21.42
N LEU A 180 19.54 -4.79 21.61
CA LEU A 180 19.72 -3.55 20.86
C LEU A 180 20.93 -2.73 21.33
N TYR A 181 21.36 -2.85 22.58
CA TYR A 181 22.64 -2.30 23.03
C TYR A 181 23.82 -3.05 22.42
N ASP A 182 23.70 -4.38 22.22
CA ASP A 182 24.74 -5.19 21.59
C ASP A 182 24.78 -4.98 20.07
N ASP A 183 23.62 -5.02 19.41
CA ASP A 183 23.49 -4.79 17.97
C ASP A 183 22.24 -3.96 17.63
N PRO A 184 22.36 -2.63 17.51
CA PRO A 184 21.23 -1.77 17.16
C PRO A 184 20.68 -2.03 15.75
N TYR A 185 21.46 -2.66 14.85
CA TYR A 185 21.01 -2.97 13.49
C TYR A 185 20.08 -4.18 13.40
N LEU A 186 19.80 -4.86 14.51
CA LEU A 186 18.67 -5.80 14.59
C LEU A 186 17.32 -5.14 14.26
N LEU A 187 17.21 -3.82 14.47
CA LEU A 187 16.05 -3.05 14.04
C LEU A 187 15.88 -2.97 12.51
N MET A 188 16.90 -3.31 11.74
CA MET A 188 16.84 -3.37 10.28
C MET A 188 16.27 -4.69 9.73
N ASP A 189 15.75 -5.55 10.60
CA ASP A 189 14.98 -6.72 10.18
C ASP A 189 13.82 -6.28 9.25
N PRO A 190 13.66 -6.91 8.07
CA PRO A 190 12.63 -6.52 7.10
C PRO A 190 11.21 -6.47 7.66
N GLY A 191 10.88 -7.33 8.63
CA GLY A 191 9.57 -7.36 9.29
C GLY A 191 9.28 -6.13 10.18
N LEU A 192 10.30 -5.35 10.54
CA LEU A 192 10.15 -4.18 11.41
C LEU A 192 9.88 -2.90 10.64
N ASP A 193 10.33 -2.78 9.39
CA ASP A 193 10.19 -1.57 8.54
C ASP A 193 10.73 -0.30 9.23
N ALA A 194 11.87 -0.44 9.92
CA ALA A 194 12.46 0.66 10.67
C ALA A 194 13.16 1.66 9.75
N PRO A 195 13.04 2.99 9.98
CA PRO A 195 13.74 4.00 9.21
C PRO A 195 15.25 3.91 9.44
N PHE A 196 16.06 3.55 8.43
CA PHE A 196 17.51 3.41 8.54
C PHE A 196 18.18 4.61 9.22
N GLY A 197 17.83 5.85 8.82
CA GLY A 197 18.43 7.04 9.40
C GLY A 197 18.15 7.24 10.90
N ALA A 198 17.05 6.68 11.44
CA ALA A 198 16.80 6.69 12.88
C ALA A 198 17.64 5.63 13.61
N VAL A 199 17.70 4.43 13.03
CA VAL A 199 18.50 3.33 13.56
C VAL A 199 20.00 3.66 13.52
N ASP A 200 20.48 4.26 12.45
CA ASP A 200 21.89 4.63 12.30
C ASP A 200 22.30 5.73 13.30
N ARG A 201 21.45 6.74 13.55
CA ARG A 201 21.69 7.72 14.61
C ARG A 201 21.76 7.08 15.99
N PHE A 202 20.82 6.19 16.30
CA PHE A 202 20.80 5.45 17.55
C PHE A 202 22.07 4.61 17.72
N ALA A 203 22.52 3.91 16.67
CA ALA A 203 23.78 3.15 16.71
C ALA A 203 25.01 4.03 16.98
N ILE A 204 25.09 5.21 16.35
CA ILE A 204 26.14 6.18 16.56
C ILE A 204 26.13 6.72 18.00
N GLU A 205 24.95 7.01 18.56
CA GLU A 205 24.79 7.42 19.96
C GLU A 205 25.30 6.36 20.96
N LEU A 206 25.15 5.07 20.61
CA LEU A 206 25.71 3.96 21.38
C LEU A 206 27.23 3.77 21.19
N GLY A 207 27.87 4.58 20.34
CA GLY A 207 29.32 4.54 20.10
C GLY A 207 29.75 3.57 19.01
N VAL A 208 28.84 3.10 18.14
CA VAL A 208 29.19 2.30 16.96
C VAL A 208 30.05 3.16 16.02
N SER A 209 31.23 2.66 15.61
CA SER A 209 32.14 3.38 14.72
C SER A 209 31.56 3.52 13.30
N ALA A 210 32.08 4.54 12.58
CA ALA A 210 31.58 4.84 11.23
C ALA A 210 31.77 3.68 10.25
N ASP A 211 32.84 2.91 10.43
CA ASP A 211 33.28 1.76 9.63
C ASP A 211 32.91 0.40 10.25
N ASP A 212 32.09 0.38 11.31
CA ASP A 212 31.64 -0.87 11.93
C ASP A 212 31.02 -1.80 10.87
N PRO A 213 31.47 -3.06 10.78
CA PRO A 213 30.98 -4.00 9.78
C PRO A 213 29.44 -4.21 9.84
N ARG A 214 28.81 -4.10 11.03
CA ARG A 214 27.36 -4.22 11.18
C ARG A 214 26.65 -3.04 10.52
N ARG A 215 27.18 -1.81 10.74
CA ARG A 215 26.68 -0.58 10.11
C ARG A 215 26.77 -0.65 8.59
N VAL A 216 27.93 -1.06 8.07
CA VAL A 216 28.16 -1.12 6.62
C VAL A 216 27.24 -2.17 5.97
N ARG A 217 27.11 -3.35 6.58
CA ARG A 217 26.16 -4.39 6.09
C ARG A 217 24.71 -3.91 6.09
N ALA A 218 24.27 -3.27 7.17
CA ALA A 218 22.91 -2.71 7.24
C ALA A 218 22.68 -1.65 6.16
N GLY A 219 23.67 -0.79 5.90
CA GLY A 219 23.61 0.21 4.83
C GLY A 219 23.52 -0.39 3.43
N ILE A 220 24.26 -1.47 3.14
CA ILE A 220 24.16 -2.20 1.86
C ILE A 220 22.76 -2.78 1.66
N LEU A 221 22.23 -3.46 2.67
CA LEU A 221 20.89 -4.05 2.60
C LEU A 221 19.80 -2.96 2.49
N PHE A 222 19.99 -1.84 3.20
CA PHE A 222 19.09 -0.69 3.07
C PHE A 222 19.11 -0.12 1.65
N GLU A 223 20.28 0.10 1.02
CA GLU A 223 20.37 0.61 -0.36
C GLU A 223 19.67 -0.31 -1.36
N LEU A 224 19.84 -1.62 -1.23
CA LEU A 224 19.11 -2.57 -2.07
C LEU A 224 17.59 -2.49 -1.86
N ASN A 225 17.13 -2.52 -0.60
CA ASN A 225 15.70 -2.42 -0.29
C ASN A 225 15.09 -1.07 -0.71
N TYR A 226 15.81 0.03 -0.50
CA TYR A 226 15.37 1.35 -0.94
C TYR A 226 15.15 1.39 -2.46
N ASN A 227 16.06 0.78 -3.21
CA ASN A 227 15.97 0.72 -4.67
C ASN A 227 14.88 -0.23 -5.20
N LEU A 228 14.29 -1.13 -4.36
CA LEU A 228 13.10 -1.89 -4.73
C LEU A 228 11.92 -0.95 -5.00
N SER A 229 11.78 0.11 -4.20
CA SER A 229 10.72 1.10 -4.38
C SER A 229 10.87 1.90 -5.69
N ALA A 230 12.10 2.02 -6.22
CA ALA A 230 12.37 2.54 -7.56
C ALA A 230 12.14 1.50 -8.67
N GLY A 231 11.79 0.27 -8.30
CA GLY A 231 11.47 -0.84 -9.19
C GLY A 231 12.68 -1.65 -9.66
N HIS A 232 13.83 -1.53 -9.02
CA HIS A 232 15.02 -2.33 -9.33
C HIS A 232 14.90 -3.72 -8.70
N SER A 233 15.31 -4.78 -9.40
CA SER A 233 15.44 -6.14 -8.84
C SER A 233 16.86 -6.39 -8.30
N PHE A 234 17.82 -5.63 -8.77
CA PHE A 234 19.23 -5.70 -8.35
C PHE A 234 19.91 -4.34 -8.53
N LEU A 235 21.11 -4.20 -8.00
CA LEU A 235 21.99 -3.08 -8.35
C LEU A 235 23.31 -3.61 -8.95
N PRO A 236 23.89 -2.89 -9.94
CA PRO A 236 25.29 -3.08 -10.34
C PRO A 236 26.21 -2.87 -9.15
N GLU A 237 27.22 -3.73 -8.97
CA GLU A 237 28.13 -3.70 -7.84
C GLU A 237 28.81 -2.33 -7.65
N ASP A 238 29.25 -1.72 -8.76
CA ASP A 238 29.87 -0.39 -8.74
C ASP A 238 28.93 0.68 -8.18
N LYS A 239 27.64 0.62 -8.55
CA LYS A 239 26.63 1.57 -8.07
C LYS A 239 26.24 1.32 -6.62
N LEU A 240 26.05 0.06 -6.23
CA LEU A 240 25.77 -0.30 -4.86
C LEU A 240 26.90 0.17 -3.94
N THR A 241 28.16 -0.10 -4.32
CA THR A 241 29.35 0.31 -3.57
C THR A 241 29.40 1.84 -3.40
N VAL A 242 29.24 2.60 -4.49
CA VAL A 242 29.31 4.07 -4.44
C VAL A 242 28.16 4.66 -3.64
N ALA A 243 26.93 4.18 -3.85
CA ALA A 243 25.75 4.68 -3.13
C ALA A 243 25.87 4.43 -1.62
N THR A 244 26.27 3.22 -1.21
CA THR A 244 26.48 2.88 0.21
C THR A 244 27.60 3.69 0.83
N ALA A 245 28.74 3.84 0.12
CA ALA A 245 29.86 4.65 0.60
C ALA A 245 29.46 6.11 0.84
N GLN A 246 28.65 6.68 -0.06
CA GLN A 246 28.09 8.03 0.10
C GLN A 246 27.09 8.13 1.24
N LEU A 247 26.18 7.16 1.35
CA LEU A 247 25.16 7.12 2.43
C LEU A 247 25.83 7.12 3.82
N LEU A 248 26.85 6.29 3.99
CA LEU A 248 27.52 6.06 5.28
C LEU A 248 28.73 6.96 5.52
N SER A 249 29.20 7.69 4.48
CA SER A 249 30.44 8.47 4.49
C SER A 249 31.66 7.62 4.85
N VAL A 250 31.79 6.45 4.21
CA VAL A 250 32.92 5.53 4.38
C VAL A 250 33.66 5.30 3.05
N GLU A 251 34.83 4.71 3.10
CA GLU A 251 35.61 4.35 1.90
C GLU A 251 34.96 3.23 1.11
N THR A 252 35.05 3.26 -0.21
CA THR A 252 34.47 2.23 -1.09
C THR A 252 35.01 0.84 -0.86
N GLU A 253 36.26 0.74 -0.41
CA GLU A 253 36.91 -0.56 -0.13
C GLU A 253 36.28 -1.25 1.07
N THR A 254 35.94 -0.51 2.12
CA THR A 254 35.18 -1.01 3.29
C THR A 254 33.84 -1.59 2.88
N VAL A 255 33.14 -0.94 1.93
CA VAL A 255 31.88 -1.43 1.41
C VAL A 255 32.05 -2.73 0.62
N LYS A 256 33.11 -2.84 -0.22
CA LYS A 256 33.38 -4.08 -0.98
C LYS A 256 33.67 -5.26 -0.06
N GLU A 257 34.48 -5.07 0.98
CA GLU A 257 34.76 -6.12 1.99
C GLU A 257 33.43 -6.58 2.66
N ALA A 258 32.55 -5.65 3.00
CA ALA A 258 31.28 -5.98 3.58
C ALA A 258 30.33 -6.70 2.60
N ILE A 259 30.38 -6.35 1.29
CA ILE A 259 29.62 -7.08 0.24
C ILE A 259 30.12 -8.53 0.15
N GLU A 260 31.44 -8.77 0.13
CA GLU A 260 31.98 -10.13 0.10
C GLU A 260 31.56 -10.96 1.34
N HIS A 261 31.49 -10.31 2.50
CA HIS A 261 30.96 -10.96 3.70
C HIS A 261 29.46 -11.34 3.55
N LEU A 262 28.64 -10.42 3.03
CA LEU A 262 27.20 -10.69 2.81
C LEU A 262 26.99 -11.81 1.77
N LEU A 263 27.81 -11.88 0.73
CA LEU A 263 27.80 -12.97 -0.24
C LEU A 263 28.17 -14.31 0.41
N SER A 264 29.22 -14.32 1.24
CA SER A 264 29.62 -15.53 1.98
C SER A 264 28.55 -16.01 2.94
N ALA A 265 27.82 -15.08 3.56
CA ALA A 265 26.67 -15.35 4.44
C ALA A 265 25.37 -15.68 3.69
N ARG A 266 25.36 -15.66 2.36
CA ARG A 266 24.19 -15.84 1.49
C ARG A 266 23.06 -14.82 1.75
N GLN A 267 23.42 -13.66 2.27
CA GLN A 267 22.50 -12.53 2.42
C GLN A 267 22.42 -11.69 1.13
N LEU A 268 23.37 -11.88 0.23
CA LEU A 268 23.35 -11.40 -1.15
C LEU A 268 23.65 -12.54 -2.12
N ILE A 269 23.20 -12.38 -3.36
CA ILE A 269 23.56 -13.27 -4.47
C ILE A 269 24.16 -12.43 -5.58
N ARG A 270 25.39 -12.77 -5.97
CA ARG A 270 26.08 -12.13 -7.09
C ARG A 270 25.83 -12.89 -8.38
N ASN A 271 25.63 -12.15 -9.47
CA ASN A 271 25.54 -12.69 -10.81
C ASN A 271 26.21 -11.76 -11.83
N THR A 272 26.45 -12.25 -13.03
CA THR A 272 26.93 -11.46 -14.17
C THR A 272 25.87 -11.39 -15.25
N LEU A 273 25.35 -10.20 -15.51
CA LEU A 273 24.32 -9.96 -16.52
C LEU A 273 24.87 -9.06 -17.64
N ALA A 274 24.93 -9.59 -18.84
CA ALA A 274 25.47 -8.88 -20.02
C ALA A 274 26.89 -8.30 -19.76
N GLY A 275 27.74 -9.03 -19.01
CA GLY A 275 29.10 -8.62 -18.67
C GLY A 275 29.20 -7.62 -17.52
N ILE A 276 28.12 -7.33 -16.82
CA ILE A 276 28.12 -6.46 -15.63
C ILE A 276 27.89 -7.32 -14.38
N THR A 277 28.73 -7.14 -13.37
CA THR A 277 28.54 -7.74 -12.04
C THR A 277 27.40 -7.05 -11.31
N VAL A 278 26.47 -7.81 -10.79
CA VAL A 278 25.26 -7.33 -10.13
C VAL A 278 25.00 -8.09 -8.84
N ASP A 279 24.50 -7.39 -7.83
CA ASP A 279 24.17 -7.95 -6.54
C ASP A 279 22.67 -7.86 -6.28
N TYR A 280 22.07 -9.00 -5.87
CA TYR A 280 20.66 -9.21 -5.60
C TYR A 280 20.41 -9.48 -4.13
N LEU A 281 19.23 -9.11 -3.66
CA LEU A 281 18.61 -9.78 -2.52
C LEU A 281 18.17 -11.21 -2.93
N PRO A 282 18.39 -12.24 -2.10
CA PRO A 282 18.10 -13.64 -2.47
C PRO A 282 16.70 -13.87 -3.00
N ALA A 283 15.69 -13.32 -2.33
CA ALA A 283 14.30 -13.48 -2.74
C ALA A 283 14.01 -13.01 -4.18
N LEU A 284 14.67 -11.96 -4.64
CA LEU A 284 14.49 -11.45 -6.01
C LEU A 284 15.23 -12.26 -7.06
N TYR A 285 16.42 -12.73 -6.72
CA TYR A 285 17.17 -13.62 -7.59
C TYR A 285 16.41 -14.92 -7.83
N GLU A 286 15.97 -15.56 -6.74
CA GLU A 286 15.21 -16.81 -6.77
C GLU A 286 13.88 -16.62 -7.52
N ALA A 287 13.19 -15.48 -7.31
CA ALA A 287 11.95 -15.18 -8.00
C ALA A 287 12.15 -15.05 -9.52
N GLU A 288 13.18 -14.31 -9.98
CA GLU A 288 13.45 -14.18 -11.42
C GLU A 288 13.86 -15.53 -12.04
N GLU A 289 14.64 -16.34 -11.32
CA GLU A 289 15.06 -17.66 -11.76
C GLU A 289 13.88 -18.61 -11.88
N TYR A 290 13.05 -18.70 -10.84
CA TYR A 290 11.85 -19.53 -10.83
C TYR A 290 10.86 -19.13 -11.93
N ILE A 291 10.58 -17.81 -12.09
CA ILE A 291 9.72 -17.28 -13.15
C ILE A 291 10.24 -17.71 -14.52
N THR A 292 11.55 -17.58 -14.74
CA THR A 292 12.19 -17.96 -16.02
C THR A 292 11.97 -19.42 -16.33
N GLN A 293 12.34 -20.31 -15.42
CA GLN A 293 12.20 -21.76 -15.58
C GLN A 293 10.74 -22.15 -15.83
N ARG A 294 9.84 -21.60 -15.03
CA ARG A 294 8.42 -21.90 -15.08
C ARG A 294 7.76 -21.47 -16.39
N LEU A 295 8.10 -20.27 -16.86
CA LEU A 295 7.54 -19.73 -18.11
C LEU A 295 8.08 -20.47 -19.34
N LEU A 296 9.38 -20.79 -19.39
CA LEU A 296 9.96 -21.56 -20.48
C LEU A 296 9.39 -22.97 -20.55
N GLN A 297 9.18 -23.63 -19.41
CA GLN A 297 8.50 -24.94 -19.35
C GLN A 297 7.05 -24.84 -19.84
N SER A 298 6.34 -23.78 -19.42
CA SER A 298 4.97 -23.55 -19.90
C SER A 298 4.91 -23.23 -21.38
N ALA A 299 5.89 -22.50 -21.94
CA ALA A 299 5.98 -22.20 -23.37
C ALA A 299 6.27 -23.45 -24.21
N ALA A 300 7.04 -24.39 -23.66
CA ALA A 300 7.28 -25.68 -24.31
C ALA A 300 6.06 -26.62 -24.25
N THR A 301 5.10 -26.35 -23.38
CA THR A 301 3.87 -27.12 -23.26
C THR A 301 2.87 -26.69 -24.33
N THR A 302 2.45 -27.58 -25.16
CA THR A 302 1.39 -27.35 -26.18
C THR A 302 0.23 -28.30 -25.94
N PHE A 303 -0.98 -27.80 -26.17
CA PHE A 303 -2.19 -28.62 -26.10
C PHE A 303 -2.66 -28.95 -27.49
N PRO A 304 -3.23 -30.14 -27.71
CA PRO A 304 -3.77 -30.51 -29.02
C PRO A 304 -4.87 -29.54 -29.47
N GLU A 305 -4.87 -29.19 -30.73
CA GLU A 305 -5.91 -28.34 -31.30
C GLU A 305 -7.28 -29.05 -31.17
N PRO A 306 -8.29 -28.36 -30.60
CA PRO A 306 -9.61 -28.94 -30.42
C PRO A 306 -10.21 -29.38 -31.76
N LYS A 307 -10.80 -30.55 -31.80
CA LYS A 307 -11.56 -30.98 -32.98
C LYS A 307 -12.62 -29.92 -33.29
N HIS A 308 -12.65 -29.48 -34.57
CA HIS A 308 -13.59 -28.42 -35.00
C HIS A 308 -13.37 -27.02 -34.42
N LEU A 309 -12.13 -26.63 -34.08
CA LEU A 309 -11.81 -25.31 -33.50
C LEU A 309 -12.48 -24.17 -34.30
N ASN A 310 -12.46 -24.19 -35.64
CA ASN A 310 -13.12 -23.17 -36.45
C ASN A 310 -14.64 -23.09 -36.22
N ARG A 311 -15.29 -24.22 -35.93
CA ARG A 311 -16.73 -24.24 -35.59
C ARG A 311 -16.97 -23.69 -34.21
N LEU A 312 -16.14 -24.05 -33.23
CA LEU A 312 -16.19 -23.52 -31.85
C LEU A 312 -15.97 -22.02 -31.84
N MET A 313 -14.99 -21.52 -32.57
CA MET A 313 -14.74 -20.06 -32.71
C MET A 313 -15.92 -19.32 -33.35
N LYS A 314 -16.53 -19.88 -34.40
CA LYS A 314 -17.75 -19.30 -35.01
C LYS A 314 -18.93 -19.30 -34.05
N SER A 315 -19.07 -20.36 -33.23
CA SER A 315 -20.07 -20.42 -32.15
C SER A 315 -19.83 -19.34 -31.11
N ALA A 316 -18.60 -19.22 -30.62
CA ALA A 316 -18.19 -18.22 -29.66
C ALA A 316 -18.40 -16.77 -30.17
N ALA A 317 -18.05 -16.50 -31.42
CA ALA A 317 -18.31 -15.23 -32.10
C ALA A 317 -19.81 -14.90 -32.16
N LYS A 318 -20.61 -15.88 -32.52
CA LYS A 318 -22.07 -15.72 -32.57
C LYS A 318 -22.71 -15.47 -31.20
N GLN A 319 -22.25 -16.19 -30.17
CA GLN A 319 -22.73 -16.01 -28.81
C GLN A 319 -22.37 -14.64 -28.26
N SER A 320 -21.16 -14.16 -28.52
CA SER A 320 -20.68 -12.84 -28.07
C SER A 320 -21.17 -11.68 -28.94
N GLY A 321 -21.79 -11.98 -30.11
CA GLY A 321 -22.25 -10.95 -31.07
C GLY A 321 -21.10 -10.14 -31.68
N LEU A 322 -19.89 -10.73 -31.76
CA LEU A 322 -18.66 -10.04 -32.15
C LEU A 322 -18.07 -10.64 -33.43
N GLU A 323 -17.53 -9.76 -34.28
CA GLU A 323 -16.66 -10.16 -35.40
C GLU A 323 -15.21 -9.90 -34.98
N TYR A 324 -14.35 -10.93 -35.11
CA TYR A 324 -12.95 -10.81 -34.69
C TYR A 324 -12.07 -10.39 -35.88
N SER A 325 -11.10 -9.52 -35.61
CA SER A 325 -10.01 -9.28 -36.58
C SER A 325 -9.06 -10.49 -36.67
N GLN A 326 -8.20 -10.52 -37.68
CA GLN A 326 -7.22 -11.57 -37.84
C GLN A 326 -6.32 -11.74 -36.61
N GLN A 327 -5.85 -10.62 -36.01
CA GLN A 327 -5.02 -10.66 -34.81
C GLN A 327 -5.80 -11.18 -33.60
N GLN A 328 -7.07 -10.85 -33.46
CA GLN A 328 -7.94 -11.34 -32.39
C GLN A 328 -8.22 -12.86 -32.57
N GLU A 329 -8.51 -13.31 -33.75
CA GLU A 329 -8.65 -14.74 -34.05
C GLU A 329 -7.37 -15.52 -33.71
N GLN A 330 -6.20 -14.96 -34.04
CA GLN A 330 -4.91 -15.55 -33.70
C GLN A 330 -4.73 -15.67 -32.18
N ALA A 331 -5.07 -14.64 -31.42
CA ALA A 331 -4.99 -14.67 -29.97
C ALA A 331 -5.92 -15.74 -29.35
N ILE A 332 -7.16 -15.82 -29.83
CA ILE A 332 -8.14 -16.80 -29.34
C ILE A 332 -7.68 -18.25 -29.68
N ARG A 333 -7.16 -18.49 -30.86
CA ARG A 333 -6.58 -19.80 -31.27
C ARG A 333 -5.38 -20.17 -30.38
N ALA A 334 -4.45 -19.21 -30.18
CA ALA A 334 -3.27 -19.44 -29.36
C ALA A 334 -3.64 -19.75 -27.92
N GLY A 335 -4.66 -19.10 -27.37
CA GLY A 335 -5.15 -19.36 -26.01
C GLY A 335 -5.73 -20.76 -25.81
N ALA A 336 -6.23 -21.40 -26.89
CA ALA A 336 -6.70 -22.78 -26.81
C ALA A 336 -5.55 -23.82 -26.82
N THR A 337 -4.38 -23.47 -27.36
CA THR A 337 -3.31 -24.46 -27.67
C THR A 337 -1.99 -24.20 -26.93
N ALA A 338 -1.72 -22.97 -26.52
CA ALA A 338 -0.48 -22.62 -25.82
C ALA A 338 -0.56 -22.89 -24.32
N GLY A 339 0.55 -23.33 -23.72
CA GLY A 339 0.67 -23.45 -22.26
C GLY A 339 0.83 -22.08 -21.58
N VAL A 340 1.46 -21.12 -22.24
CA VAL A 340 1.49 -19.71 -21.86
C VAL A 340 1.25 -18.84 -23.07
N LEU A 341 0.45 -17.78 -22.93
CA LEU A 341 0.18 -16.81 -23.97
C LEU A 341 0.23 -15.39 -23.41
N LEU A 342 0.98 -14.52 -24.07
CA LEU A 342 0.97 -13.08 -23.83
C LEU A 342 0.08 -12.39 -24.87
N VAL A 343 -0.87 -11.58 -24.39
CA VAL A 343 -1.72 -10.73 -25.25
C VAL A 343 -1.47 -9.28 -24.88
N THR A 344 -0.96 -8.51 -25.83
CA THR A 344 -0.61 -7.10 -25.59
C THR A 344 -1.24 -6.19 -26.63
N GLY A 345 -1.55 -4.96 -26.23
CA GLY A 345 -2.07 -3.91 -27.11
C GLY A 345 -2.46 -2.66 -26.35
N GLY A 346 -2.49 -1.55 -27.07
CA GLY A 346 -2.90 -0.24 -26.54
C GLY A 346 -4.43 -0.12 -26.38
N PRO A 347 -4.92 1.11 -26.09
CA PRO A 347 -6.35 1.38 -26.03
C PRO A 347 -7.00 1.21 -27.41
N GLY A 348 -8.25 0.75 -27.40
CA GLY A 348 -9.03 0.58 -28.65
C GLY A 348 -8.63 -0.60 -29.54
N THR A 349 -7.69 -1.45 -29.12
CA THR A 349 -7.26 -2.65 -29.88
C THR A 349 -8.08 -3.91 -29.58
N GLY A 350 -9.04 -3.83 -28.67
CA GLY A 350 -10.00 -4.91 -28.42
C GLY A 350 -9.49 -6.04 -27.50
N LYS A 351 -8.61 -5.77 -26.52
CA LYS A 351 -8.20 -6.75 -25.49
C LYS A 351 -9.40 -7.40 -24.81
N THR A 352 -10.36 -6.58 -24.42
CA THR A 352 -11.62 -7.02 -23.78
C THR A 352 -12.44 -7.95 -24.67
N THR A 353 -12.46 -7.69 -25.99
CA THR A 353 -13.14 -8.52 -26.99
C THR A 353 -12.51 -9.91 -27.07
N ILE A 354 -11.17 -9.96 -27.01
CA ILE A 354 -10.43 -11.23 -26.98
C ILE A 354 -10.73 -12.01 -25.70
N LEU A 355 -10.77 -11.35 -24.55
CA LEU A 355 -11.09 -12.02 -23.28
C LEU A 355 -12.47 -12.70 -23.34
N LYS A 356 -13.50 -12.00 -23.85
CA LYS A 356 -14.83 -12.60 -24.08
C LYS A 356 -14.77 -13.79 -25.02
N GLY A 357 -14.08 -13.64 -26.14
CA GLY A 357 -13.94 -14.71 -27.13
C GLY A 357 -13.19 -15.93 -26.58
N LEU A 358 -12.12 -15.70 -25.81
CA LEU A 358 -11.37 -16.75 -25.12
C LEU A 358 -12.25 -17.49 -24.12
N LEU A 359 -12.95 -16.78 -23.25
CA LEU A 359 -13.83 -17.39 -22.24
C LEU A 359 -14.94 -18.22 -22.88
N SER A 360 -15.57 -17.68 -23.92
CA SER A 360 -16.59 -18.43 -24.67
C SER A 360 -16.01 -19.70 -25.30
N LEU A 361 -14.84 -19.62 -25.95
CA LEU A 361 -14.17 -20.79 -26.52
C LEU A 361 -13.76 -21.83 -25.48
N LEU A 362 -13.15 -21.37 -24.36
CA LEU A 362 -12.70 -22.26 -23.30
C LEU A 362 -13.88 -22.90 -22.57
N GLY A 363 -15.00 -22.19 -22.45
CA GLY A 363 -16.27 -22.73 -21.95
C GLY A 363 -16.84 -23.84 -22.84
N GLU A 364 -16.85 -23.64 -24.14
CA GLU A 364 -17.21 -24.70 -25.15
C GLU A 364 -16.28 -25.93 -25.06
N MET A 365 -15.03 -25.71 -24.64
CA MET A 365 -14.07 -26.78 -24.35
C MET A 365 -14.24 -27.42 -22.98
N GLN A 366 -15.20 -26.96 -22.16
CA GLN A 366 -15.46 -27.40 -20.79
C GLN A 366 -14.26 -27.25 -19.85
N LEU A 367 -13.42 -26.24 -20.07
CA LEU A 367 -12.28 -25.93 -19.24
C LEU A 367 -12.67 -24.95 -18.12
N LYS A 368 -12.24 -25.24 -16.91
CA LYS A 368 -12.46 -24.36 -15.76
C LYS A 368 -11.50 -23.19 -15.81
N CYS A 369 -12.02 -21.99 -16.09
CA CYS A 369 -11.27 -20.74 -16.10
C CYS A 369 -11.34 -20.04 -14.76
N VAL A 370 -10.24 -19.37 -14.38
CA VAL A 370 -10.16 -18.44 -13.27
C VAL A 370 -9.61 -17.12 -13.79
N LEU A 371 -10.30 -16.02 -13.45
CA LEU A 371 -9.94 -14.68 -13.88
C LEU A 371 -9.38 -13.90 -12.69
N ALA A 372 -8.27 -13.20 -12.93
CA ALA A 372 -7.65 -12.35 -11.94
C ALA A 372 -7.15 -11.03 -12.51
N ALA A 373 -6.99 -10.05 -11.63
CA ALA A 373 -6.35 -8.78 -11.94
C ALA A 373 -5.55 -8.28 -10.70
N PRO A 374 -4.58 -7.38 -10.85
CA PRO A 374 -3.76 -6.93 -9.73
C PRO A 374 -4.52 -6.07 -8.71
N THR A 375 -5.58 -5.36 -9.11
CA THR A 375 -6.37 -4.47 -8.25
C THR A 375 -7.84 -4.85 -8.19
N GLY A 376 -8.54 -4.47 -7.10
CA GLY A 376 -9.97 -4.72 -6.92
C GLY A 376 -10.82 -4.12 -8.03
N ARG A 377 -10.49 -2.91 -8.46
CA ARG A 377 -11.20 -2.23 -9.57
C ARG A 377 -10.99 -2.90 -10.91
N ALA A 378 -9.77 -3.31 -11.22
CA ALA A 378 -9.51 -4.05 -12.46
C ALA A 378 -10.25 -5.40 -12.46
N ALA A 379 -10.27 -6.11 -11.32
CA ALA A 379 -11.02 -7.35 -11.17
C ALA A 379 -12.53 -7.13 -11.34
N LYS A 380 -13.08 -6.10 -10.69
CA LYS A 380 -14.51 -5.76 -10.84
C LYS A 380 -14.86 -5.42 -12.29
N ARG A 381 -14.05 -4.57 -12.93
CA ARG A 381 -14.24 -4.25 -14.36
C ARG A 381 -14.19 -5.50 -15.24
N LEU A 382 -13.26 -6.41 -14.95
CA LEU A 382 -13.14 -7.68 -15.66
C LEU A 382 -14.41 -8.50 -15.52
N THR A 383 -15.00 -8.57 -14.31
CA THR A 383 -16.31 -9.21 -14.08
C THR A 383 -17.43 -8.54 -14.88
N GLU A 384 -17.55 -7.21 -14.81
CA GLU A 384 -18.61 -6.45 -15.53
C GLU A 384 -18.55 -6.67 -17.04
N VAL A 385 -17.34 -6.72 -17.56
CA VAL A 385 -17.13 -6.86 -19.01
C VAL A 385 -17.31 -8.30 -19.48
N THR A 386 -16.82 -9.27 -18.74
CA THR A 386 -16.85 -10.70 -19.15
C THR A 386 -18.15 -11.39 -18.75
N GLY A 387 -18.79 -10.94 -17.67
CA GLY A 387 -19.92 -11.61 -17.04
C GLY A 387 -19.50 -12.78 -16.13
N GLU A 388 -18.18 -13.04 -15.99
CA GLU A 388 -17.61 -14.10 -15.18
C GLU A 388 -16.94 -13.50 -13.94
N ASP A 389 -16.99 -14.21 -12.82
CA ASP A 389 -16.39 -13.74 -11.57
C ASP A 389 -14.87 -13.63 -11.68
N ALA A 390 -14.34 -12.43 -11.44
CA ALA A 390 -12.91 -12.17 -11.36
C ALA A 390 -12.53 -11.71 -9.94
N SER A 391 -11.33 -12.04 -9.51
CA SER A 391 -10.80 -11.62 -8.20
C SER A 391 -9.44 -10.92 -8.33
N THR A 392 -8.98 -10.28 -7.25
CA THR A 392 -7.59 -9.83 -7.23
C THR A 392 -6.65 -11.03 -7.15
N ILE A 393 -5.41 -10.88 -7.68
CA ILE A 393 -4.39 -11.92 -7.55
C ILE A 393 -4.19 -12.28 -6.08
N HIS A 394 -4.13 -11.29 -5.18
CA HIS A 394 -4.01 -11.50 -3.75
C HIS A 394 -5.14 -12.37 -3.17
N ARG A 395 -6.39 -12.08 -3.55
CA ARG A 395 -7.54 -12.87 -3.11
C ARG A 395 -7.54 -14.28 -3.72
N LEU A 396 -7.13 -14.40 -4.98
CA LEU A 396 -6.98 -15.70 -5.64
C LEU A 396 -5.96 -16.58 -4.93
N LEU A 397 -4.86 -15.96 -4.44
CA LEU A 397 -3.80 -16.62 -3.70
C LEU A 397 -4.11 -16.78 -2.20
N GLU A 398 -5.30 -16.34 -1.75
CA GLU A 398 -5.70 -16.38 -0.34
C GLU A 398 -4.65 -15.70 0.56
N ALA A 399 -4.35 -14.42 0.25
CA ALA A 399 -3.44 -13.61 1.06
C ALA A 399 -3.91 -13.55 2.53
N SER A 400 -3.00 -13.81 3.46
CA SER A 400 -3.22 -13.78 4.91
C SER A 400 -2.03 -13.11 5.58
N ILE A 401 -2.23 -12.61 6.79
CA ILE A 401 -1.14 -12.08 7.61
C ILE A 401 -0.71 -13.20 8.56
N GLU A 402 0.58 -13.55 8.54
CA GLU A 402 1.12 -14.52 9.48
C GLU A 402 1.15 -13.90 10.88
N PRO A 403 0.50 -14.55 11.88
CA PRO A 403 0.38 -13.94 13.22
C PRO A 403 1.72 -13.75 13.94
N ALA A 404 2.73 -14.56 13.61
CA ALA A 404 4.04 -14.53 14.26
C ALA A 404 4.92 -13.39 13.74
N SER A 405 5.07 -13.27 12.42
CA SER A 405 5.94 -12.28 11.77
C SER A 405 5.22 -10.97 11.42
N GLY A 406 3.88 -11.01 11.25
CA GLY A 406 3.11 -9.91 10.70
C GLY A 406 3.27 -9.74 9.20
N GLU A 407 3.97 -10.65 8.53
CA GLU A 407 4.18 -10.62 7.08
C GLU A 407 2.99 -11.15 6.30
N MET A 408 2.81 -10.64 5.10
CA MET A 408 1.81 -11.16 4.17
C MET A 408 2.29 -12.46 3.54
N VAL A 409 1.52 -13.52 3.73
CA VAL A 409 1.76 -14.83 3.13
C VAL A 409 0.61 -15.24 2.23
N PHE A 410 0.89 -16.09 1.26
CA PHE A 410 -0.11 -16.66 0.37
C PHE A 410 -0.37 -18.11 0.73
N LEU A 411 -1.63 -18.48 0.96
CA LEU A 411 -2.03 -19.84 1.31
C LEU A 411 -2.14 -20.75 0.08
N ARG A 412 -2.15 -20.17 -1.13
CA ARG A 412 -2.09 -20.90 -2.39
C ARG A 412 -0.66 -20.89 -2.91
N ASP A 413 -0.10 -22.07 -3.03
CA ASP A 413 1.27 -22.33 -3.47
C ASP A 413 1.38 -23.71 -4.19
N GLU A 414 2.57 -24.25 -4.30
CA GLU A 414 2.83 -25.57 -4.90
C GLU A 414 2.19 -26.72 -4.11
N ASN A 415 2.03 -26.58 -2.79
CA ASN A 415 1.44 -27.58 -1.90
C ASN A 415 -0.10 -27.49 -1.86
N ASN A 416 -0.64 -26.31 -2.14
CA ASN A 416 -2.07 -26.02 -2.14
C ASN A 416 -2.47 -25.26 -3.44
N PRO A 417 -2.31 -25.86 -4.64
CA PRO A 417 -2.43 -25.17 -5.90
C PRO A 417 -3.87 -24.79 -6.26
N LEU A 418 -3.98 -23.89 -7.22
CA LEU A 418 -5.24 -23.45 -7.81
C LEU A 418 -5.93 -24.61 -8.54
N LYS A 419 -7.23 -24.76 -8.30
CA LYS A 419 -8.06 -25.76 -8.98
C LYS A 419 -8.69 -25.21 -10.26
N ALA A 420 -7.83 -24.86 -11.25
CA ALA A 420 -8.23 -24.32 -12.55
C ALA A 420 -7.50 -25.02 -13.68
N ASP A 421 -8.11 -25.04 -14.87
CA ASP A 421 -7.47 -25.52 -16.10
C ASP A 421 -6.80 -24.40 -16.87
N VAL A 422 -7.34 -23.19 -16.70
CA VAL A 422 -6.85 -21.96 -17.31
C VAL A 422 -6.86 -20.83 -16.30
N VAL A 423 -5.74 -20.12 -16.16
CA VAL A 423 -5.64 -18.90 -15.39
C VAL A 423 -5.46 -17.72 -16.35
N ILE A 424 -6.34 -16.75 -16.28
CA ILE A 424 -6.30 -15.54 -17.10
C ILE A 424 -6.05 -14.35 -16.18
N VAL A 425 -5.01 -13.58 -16.47
CA VAL A 425 -4.68 -12.37 -15.70
C VAL A 425 -4.70 -11.16 -16.62
N ASP A 426 -5.54 -10.19 -16.26
CA ASP A 426 -5.58 -8.90 -16.97
C ASP A 426 -4.78 -7.82 -16.20
N GLU A 427 -4.48 -6.70 -16.85
CA GLU A 427 -3.68 -5.59 -16.34
C GLU A 427 -2.28 -6.02 -15.82
N MET A 428 -1.64 -6.94 -16.56
CA MET A 428 -0.32 -7.49 -16.20
C MET A 428 0.80 -6.43 -16.08
N SER A 429 0.63 -5.25 -16.63
CA SER A 429 1.57 -4.14 -16.50
C SER A 429 1.80 -3.71 -15.03
N MET A 430 0.86 -4.02 -14.14
CA MET A 430 0.92 -3.66 -12.72
C MET A 430 1.50 -4.78 -11.82
N VAL A 431 1.80 -5.95 -12.37
CA VAL A 431 2.29 -7.11 -11.61
C VAL A 431 3.82 -7.08 -11.55
N ASP A 432 4.37 -7.06 -10.34
CA ASP A 432 5.81 -7.11 -10.09
C ASP A 432 6.38 -8.54 -10.06
N VAL A 433 7.69 -8.66 -9.88
CA VAL A 433 8.39 -9.95 -9.87
C VAL A 433 7.91 -10.85 -8.73
N LEU A 434 7.75 -10.32 -7.53
CA LEU A 434 7.39 -11.13 -6.35
C LEU A 434 5.95 -11.64 -6.43
N LEU A 435 5.02 -10.80 -6.90
CA LEU A 435 3.62 -11.20 -7.08
C LEU A 435 3.47 -12.22 -8.22
N LEU A 436 4.21 -12.04 -9.33
CA LEU A 436 4.22 -13.02 -10.41
C LEU A 436 4.82 -14.36 -9.96
N HIS A 437 5.90 -14.33 -9.19
CA HIS A 437 6.50 -15.51 -8.59
C HIS A 437 5.49 -16.30 -7.75
N SER A 438 4.79 -15.62 -6.85
CA SER A 438 3.78 -16.24 -5.98
C SER A 438 2.62 -16.81 -6.80
N LEU A 439 2.17 -16.09 -7.83
CA LEU A 439 1.12 -16.57 -8.74
C LEU A 439 1.54 -17.85 -9.48
N LEU A 440 2.76 -17.88 -10.01
CA LEU A 440 3.26 -19.05 -10.75
C LEU A 440 3.45 -20.26 -9.85
N LYS A 441 3.80 -20.09 -8.60
CA LYS A 441 3.84 -21.18 -7.60
C LYS A 441 2.49 -21.84 -7.38
N ALA A 442 1.42 -21.04 -7.38
CA ALA A 442 0.07 -21.54 -7.17
C ALA A 442 -0.55 -22.23 -8.39
N ILE A 443 0.01 -22.07 -9.59
CA ILE A 443 -0.50 -22.67 -10.83
C ILE A 443 0.18 -24.02 -11.06
N PRO A 444 -0.55 -25.17 -11.10
CA PRO A 444 0.05 -26.47 -11.37
C PRO A 444 0.70 -26.52 -12.76
N MET A 445 1.69 -27.41 -12.92
CA MET A 445 2.25 -27.73 -14.26
C MET A 445 1.18 -28.28 -15.19
N GLY A 446 1.32 -27.98 -16.49
CA GLY A 446 0.38 -28.49 -17.50
C GLY A 446 -0.98 -27.78 -17.50
N LYS A 447 -1.09 -26.61 -16.86
CA LYS A 447 -2.24 -25.70 -16.97
C LYS A 447 -1.93 -24.54 -17.92
N ARG A 448 -2.98 -23.92 -18.46
CA ARG A 448 -2.84 -22.78 -19.38
C ARG A 448 -2.75 -21.48 -18.58
N LEU A 449 -1.85 -20.59 -19.01
CA LEU A 449 -1.68 -19.26 -18.44
C LEU A 449 -1.82 -18.22 -19.55
N ILE A 450 -2.78 -17.31 -19.42
CA ILE A 450 -3.01 -16.22 -20.38
C ILE A 450 -2.80 -14.90 -19.66
N LEU A 451 -1.82 -14.12 -20.10
CA LEU A 451 -1.41 -12.86 -19.50
C LEU A 451 -1.75 -11.72 -20.44
N VAL A 452 -2.63 -10.83 -20.01
CA VAL A 452 -3.14 -9.72 -20.84
C VAL A 452 -2.70 -8.40 -20.22
N GLY A 453 -2.27 -7.44 -21.02
CA GLY A 453 -1.86 -6.14 -20.52
C GLY A 453 -1.37 -5.18 -21.58
N ASP A 454 -0.94 -4.03 -21.12
CA ASP A 454 -0.38 -2.98 -21.94
C ASP A 454 1.02 -2.60 -21.41
N PRO A 455 2.11 -3.00 -22.08
CA PRO A 455 3.47 -2.76 -21.60
C PRO A 455 3.87 -1.28 -21.67
N ASP A 456 3.07 -0.43 -22.31
CA ASP A 456 3.36 1.00 -22.47
C ASP A 456 2.75 1.86 -21.36
N GLN A 457 1.85 1.30 -20.56
CA GLN A 457 1.37 1.91 -19.31
C GLN A 457 2.48 1.95 -18.26
N LEU A 458 2.18 2.58 -17.14
CA LEU A 458 3.10 2.64 -16.01
C LEU A 458 3.48 1.24 -15.54
N PRO A 459 4.77 1.03 -15.22
CA PRO A 459 5.24 -0.24 -14.66
C PRO A 459 4.69 -0.44 -13.23
N PRO A 460 4.82 -1.66 -12.65
CA PRO A 460 4.40 -1.93 -11.28
C PRO A 460 5.10 -1.01 -10.27
N VAL A 461 4.52 -0.84 -9.09
CA VAL A 461 5.19 -0.10 -7.99
C VAL A 461 6.37 -0.92 -7.46
N GLY A 462 6.21 -2.24 -7.33
CA GLY A 462 7.25 -3.16 -6.87
C GLY A 462 8.39 -3.44 -7.87
N PRO A 463 9.33 -4.34 -7.51
CA PRO A 463 10.54 -4.58 -8.26
C PRO A 463 10.30 -5.29 -9.60
N GLY A 464 11.14 -4.95 -10.58
CA GLY A 464 11.11 -5.51 -11.92
C GLY A 464 10.02 -4.92 -12.83
N PHE A 465 9.93 -5.46 -14.02
CA PHE A 465 8.88 -5.19 -15.00
C PHE A 465 8.57 -6.45 -15.81
N PRO A 466 8.03 -7.50 -15.14
CA PRO A 466 7.92 -8.82 -15.72
C PRO A 466 7.20 -8.83 -17.08
N PHE A 467 6.04 -8.17 -17.19
CA PHE A 467 5.27 -8.19 -18.42
C PHE A 467 6.04 -7.57 -19.60
N GLY A 468 6.69 -6.43 -19.37
CA GLY A 468 7.53 -5.81 -20.39
C GLY A 468 8.76 -6.66 -20.74
N ASP A 469 9.38 -7.32 -19.75
CA ASP A 469 10.56 -8.18 -19.95
C ASP A 469 10.21 -9.44 -20.72
N MET A 470 9.08 -10.09 -20.39
CA MET A 470 8.55 -11.23 -21.14
C MET A 470 8.33 -10.90 -22.62
N ILE A 471 7.67 -9.76 -22.90
CA ILE A 471 7.41 -9.33 -24.28
C ILE A 471 8.70 -9.00 -25.03
N ARG A 472 9.65 -8.29 -24.38
CA ARG A 472 10.94 -7.92 -24.98
C ARG A 472 11.93 -9.09 -25.10
N SER A 473 11.70 -10.16 -24.37
CA SER A 473 12.54 -11.37 -24.50
C SER A 473 12.31 -12.10 -25.82
N GLU A 474 11.10 -11.98 -26.38
CA GLU A 474 10.63 -12.73 -27.57
C GLU A 474 10.69 -14.26 -27.39
N ALA A 475 10.88 -14.74 -26.17
CA ALA A 475 11.01 -16.17 -25.85
C ALA A 475 9.65 -16.85 -25.63
N LEU A 476 8.57 -16.08 -25.49
CA LEU A 476 7.24 -16.59 -25.13
C LEU A 476 6.22 -16.31 -26.25
N PRO A 477 5.24 -17.20 -26.47
CA PRO A 477 4.13 -16.96 -27.40
C PRO A 477 3.44 -15.64 -27.11
N THR A 478 3.49 -14.69 -28.03
CA THR A 478 2.99 -13.33 -27.85
C THR A 478 2.15 -12.91 -29.04
N VAL A 479 0.94 -12.44 -28.79
CA VAL A 479 0.10 -11.79 -29.80
C VAL A 479 0.02 -10.30 -29.51
N ARG A 480 0.49 -9.50 -30.46
CA ARG A 480 0.47 -8.04 -30.39
C ARG A 480 -0.70 -7.49 -31.20
N LEU A 481 -1.61 -6.79 -30.53
CA LEU A 481 -2.75 -6.13 -31.16
C LEU A 481 -2.35 -4.72 -31.56
N THR A 482 -2.21 -4.50 -32.84
CA THR A 482 -1.79 -3.20 -33.41
C THR A 482 -2.93 -2.50 -34.14
N GLU A 483 -3.99 -3.24 -34.50
CA GLU A 483 -5.13 -2.70 -35.23
C GLU A 483 -6.05 -1.94 -34.29
N ILE A 484 -6.28 -0.66 -34.59
CA ILE A 484 -7.25 0.20 -33.89
C ILE A 484 -8.60 0.04 -34.62
N PHE A 485 -9.64 -0.37 -33.91
CA PHE A 485 -10.96 -0.56 -34.51
C PHE A 485 -11.57 0.76 -34.99
N ARG A 486 -12.37 0.67 -36.09
CA ARG A 486 -12.97 1.83 -36.73
C ARG A 486 -13.69 2.79 -35.79
N GLN A 487 -14.41 2.27 -34.80
CA GLN A 487 -15.07 3.09 -33.78
C GLN A 487 -14.05 3.82 -32.90
N ALA A 488 -12.97 3.17 -32.52
CA ALA A 488 -11.90 3.75 -31.71
C ALA A 488 -11.05 4.76 -32.51
N GLN A 489 -10.95 4.62 -33.85
CA GLN A 489 -10.28 5.61 -34.72
C GLN A 489 -10.97 6.96 -34.75
N GLN A 490 -12.25 7.04 -34.40
CA GLN A 490 -12.99 8.28 -34.29
C GLN A 490 -12.75 9.02 -32.95
N SER A 491 -12.16 8.35 -31.96
CA SER A 491 -11.84 8.92 -30.66
C SER A 491 -10.47 9.59 -30.69
N LEU A 492 -10.41 10.87 -30.40
CA LEU A 492 -9.14 11.60 -30.25
C LEU A 492 -8.40 11.17 -28.98
N ILE A 493 -9.09 10.69 -27.94
CA ILE A 493 -8.45 10.09 -26.75
C ILE A 493 -7.57 8.92 -27.22
N VAL A 494 -8.11 8.00 -28.00
CA VAL A 494 -7.38 6.80 -28.47
C VAL A 494 -6.26 7.22 -29.43
N MET A 495 -6.55 8.07 -30.40
CA MET A 495 -5.55 8.49 -31.40
C MET A 495 -4.40 9.26 -30.74
N ASN A 496 -4.68 10.15 -29.80
CA ASN A 496 -3.65 10.90 -29.08
C ASN A 496 -2.86 9.99 -28.10
N ALA A 497 -3.47 8.97 -27.50
CA ALA A 497 -2.76 7.99 -26.73
C ALA A 497 -1.72 7.25 -27.60
N HIS A 498 -2.09 6.82 -28.81
CA HIS A 498 -1.14 6.18 -29.73
C HIS A 498 -0.04 7.12 -30.20
N ARG A 499 -0.36 8.41 -30.50
CA ARG A 499 0.65 9.41 -30.86
C ARG A 499 1.66 9.58 -29.72
N VAL A 500 1.18 9.81 -28.51
CA VAL A 500 2.04 9.95 -27.33
C VAL A 500 2.92 8.71 -27.14
N ASN A 501 2.36 7.52 -27.28
CA ASN A 501 3.12 6.28 -27.15
C ASN A 501 4.27 6.19 -28.19
N ASN A 502 4.02 6.64 -29.40
CA ASN A 502 5.03 6.69 -30.47
C ASN A 502 6.02 7.86 -30.30
N GLY A 503 5.83 8.73 -29.31
CA GLY A 503 6.68 9.92 -29.10
C GLY A 503 6.27 11.12 -29.95
N GLU A 504 5.09 11.07 -30.53
CA GLU A 504 4.50 12.17 -31.30
C GLU A 504 3.64 13.03 -30.39
N LEU A 505 3.69 14.35 -30.58
CA LEU A 505 2.86 15.27 -29.81
C LEU A 505 1.37 14.97 -30.05
N PRO A 506 0.54 14.93 -28.99
CA PRO A 506 -0.89 14.82 -29.16
C PRO A 506 -1.46 16.04 -29.89
N ASP A 507 -2.56 15.88 -30.59
CA ASP A 507 -3.26 17.01 -31.21
C ASP A 507 -3.98 17.81 -30.12
N LEU A 508 -3.44 19.00 -29.82
CA LEU A 508 -3.97 19.93 -28.81
C LEU A 508 -4.97 20.93 -29.40
N LYS A 509 -5.33 20.79 -30.68
CA LYS A 509 -6.35 21.61 -31.31
C LYS A 509 -7.71 21.21 -30.79
N ASN A 510 -8.44 22.14 -30.19
CA ASN A 510 -9.77 21.92 -29.65
C ASN A 510 -10.78 21.79 -30.81
N VAL A 511 -11.00 20.56 -31.26
CA VAL A 511 -12.07 20.22 -32.19
C VAL A 511 -13.24 19.65 -31.38
N LYS A 512 -14.45 19.76 -31.87
CA LYS A 512 -15.63 19.13 -31.21
C LYS A 512 -15.43 17.62 -31.15
N SER A 513 -14.95 17.10 -30.01
CA SER A 513 -14.65 15.68 -29.81
C SER A 513 -14.61 15.33 -28.32
N ASP A 514 -14.00 14.20 -28.03
CA ASP A 514 -13.78 13.63 -26.71
C ASP A 514 -12.46 14.06 -26.02
N PHE A 515 -11.65 14.90 -26.69
CA PHE A 515 -10.34 15.36 -26.20
C PHE A 515 -10.21 16.89 -26.31
N PHE A 516 -9.83 17.55 -25.21
CA PHE A 516 -9.64 19.00 -25.16
C PHE A 516 -8.34 19.37 -24.44
N PHE A 517 -7.75 20.49 -24.86
CA PHE A 517 -6.63 21.12 -24.16
C PHE A 517 -7.02 22.55 -23.77
N LEU A 518 -6.87 22.88 -22.50
CA LEU A 518 -7.13 24.24 -21.96
C LEU A 518 -5.81 24.81 -21.42
N PRO A 519 -5.18 25.74 -22.16
CA PRO A 519 -3.93 26.33 -21.73
C PRO A 519 -4.13 27.26 -20.54
N CYS A 520 -3.21 27.22 -19.57
CA CYS A 520 -3.17 28.07 -18.40
C CYS A 520 -1.81 28.75 -18.28
N ARG A 521 -1.81 30.00 -17.82
CA ARG A 521 -0.60 30.83 -17.64
C ARG A 521 -0.06 30.80 -16.22
N SER A 522 -0.91 30.43 -15.24
CA SER A 522 -0.56 30.36 -13.82
C SER A 522 -1.24 29.16 -13.16
N GLU A 523 -0.72 28.73 -12.01
CA GLU A 523 -1.35 27.68 -11.19
C GLU A 523 -2.74 28.10 -10.70
N GLU A 524 -2.94 29.40 -10.45
CA GLU A 524 -4.22 29.92 -10.02
C GLU A 524 -5.27 29.81 -11.14
N GLU A 525 -4.90 30.17 -12.39
CA GLU A 525 -5.77 29.99 -13.55
C GLU A 525 -6.11 28.50 -13.77
N LEU A 526 -5.13 27.62 -13.58
CA LEU A 526 -5.34 26.17 -13.65
C LEU A 526 -6.37 25.71 -12.62
N ARG A 527 -6.22 26.11 -11.36
CA ARG A 527 -7.16 25.77 -10.27
C ARG A 527 -8.56 26.28 -10.54
N GLN A 528 -8.69 27.54 -10.97
CA GLN A 528 -9.98 28.15 -11.33
C GLN A 528 -10.62 27.42 -12.52
N THR A 529 -9.83 27.04 -13.52
CA THR A 529 -10.30 26.28 -14.69
C THR A 529 -10.82 24.93 -14.29
N ILE A 530 -10.07 24.16 -13.48
CA ILE A 530 -10.49 22.84 -12.98
C ILE A 530 -11.78 22.96 -12.15
N THR A 531 -11.83 23.93 -11.24
CA THR A 531 -13.04 24.19 -10.44
C THR A 531 -14.24 24.48 -11.31
N GLY A 532 -14.10 25.39 -12.29
CA GLY A 532 -15.18 25.75 -13.22
C GLY A 532 -15.64 24.59 -14.11
N LEU A 533 -14.71 23.67 -14.46
CA LEU A 533 -15.07 22.43 -15.17
C LEU A 533 -15.94 21.53 -14.30
N CYS A 534 -15.57 21.31 -13.05
CA CYS A 534 -16.26 20.40 -12.14
C CYS A 534 -17.62 20.94 -11.67
N THR A 535 -17.73 22.24 -11.43
CA THR A 535 -18.94 22.83 -10.85
C THR A 535 -19.99 23.26 -11.87
N THR A 536 -19.55 23.73 -13.04
CA THR A 536 -20.41 24.43 -13.98
C THR A 536 -20.37 23.83 -15.38
N ARG A 537 -19.18 23.76 -15.99
CA ARG A 537 -19.11 23.47 -17.43
C ARG A 537 -19.51 22.06 -17.79
N LEU A 538 -18.96 21.04 -17.10
CA LEU A 538 -19.25 19.64 -17.41
C LEU A 538 -20.65 19.25 -16.94
N PRO A 539 -21.10 19.58 -15.70
CA PRO A 539 -22.46 19.27 -15.28
C PRO A 539 -23.54 19.91 -16.13
N GLN A 540 -23.42 21.19 -16.45
CA GLN A 540 -24.49 21.94 -17.13
C GLN A 540 -24.46 21.77 -18.66
N LYS A 541 -23.26 21.68 -19.28
CA LYS A 541 -23.16 21.68 -20.75
C LYS A 541 -23.03 20.28 -21.35
N MET A 542 -22.49 19.32 -20.59
CA MET A 542 -22.21 17.97 -21.08
C MET A 542 -22.97 16.89 -20.30
N ASN A 543 -23.75 17.27 -19.31
CA ASN A 543 -24.50 16.34 -18.46
C ASN A 543 -23.59 15.27 -17.81
N ILE A 544 -22.40 15.70 -17.35
CA ILE A 544 -21.43 14.88 -16.63
C ILE A 544 -21.35 15.42 -15.21
N PRO A 545 -22.01 14.79 -14.23
CA PRO A 545 -22.01 15.25 -12.85
C PRO A 545 -20.61 15.09 -12.21
N ALA A 546 -20.36 15.85 -11.14
CA ALA A 546 -19.02 15.92 -10.52
C ALA A 546 -18.49 14.59 -9.98
N ASP A 547 -19.36 13.69 -9.57
CA ASP A 547 -19.03 12.34 -9.11
C ASP A 547 -18.49 11.42 -10.22
N GLN A 548 -18.81 11.72 -11.50
CA GLN A 548 -18.34 11.01 -12.68
C GLN A 548 -17.07 11.62 -13.30
N ILE A 549 -16.57 12.70 -12.69
CA ILE A 549 -15.34 13.38 -13.11
C ILE A 549 -14.21 12.95 -12.19
N GLN A 550 -13.06 12.57 -12.75
CA GLN A 550 -11.85 12.32 -11.99
C GLN A 550 -10.74 13.29 -12.41
N ILE A 551 -10.20 13.99 -11.42
CA ILE A 551 -9.03 14.82 -11.62
C ILE A 551 -7.78 13.96 -11.39
N LEU A 552 -6.86 13.99 -12.36
CA LEU A 552 -5.56 13.31 -12.28
C LEU A 552 -4.44 14.36 -12.29
N SER A 553 -3.42 14.12 -11.48
CA SER A 553 -2.17 14.92 -11.51
C SER A 553 -0.97 13.97 -11.48
N PRO A 554 0.12 14.29 -12.19
CA PRO A 554 1.39 13.58 -12.05
C PRO A 554 2.03 13.78 -10.67
N THR A 555 1.71 14.86 -9.95
CA THR A 555 2.37 15.28 -8.71
C THR A 555 1.42 15.30 -7.51
N ARG A 556 1.96 15.11 -6.30
CA ARG A 556 1.21 15.30 -5.05
C ARG A 556 1.26 16.73 -4.55
N LYS A 557 2.45 17.30 -4.48
CA LYS A 557 2.74 18.63 -3.93
C LYS A 557 2.68 19.73 -5.00
N GLY A 558 2.58 20.98 -4.57
CA GLY A 558 2.47 22.15 -5.44
C GLY A 558 1.02 22.54 -5.73
N GLY A 559 0.79 23.73 -6.30
CA GLY A 559 -0.56 24.26 -6.55
C GLY A 559 -1.38 23.46 -7.56
N ALA A 560 -0.72 22.73 -8.46
CA ALA A 560 -1.33 21.81 -9.42
C ALA A 560 -1.29 20.34 -8.97
N GLY A 561 -0.78 20.07 -7.77
CA GLY A 561 -0.69 18.73 -7.17
C GLY A 561 -1.99 18.27 -6.49
N THR A 562 -2.09 16.98 -6.24
CA THR A 562 -3.32 16.38 -5.68
C THR A 562 -3.70 16.91 -4.31
N GLU A 563 -2.73 17.25 -3.46
CA GLU A 563 -3.00 17.80 -2.11
C GLU A 563 -3.75 19.12 -2.19
N SER A 564 -3.22 20.09 -2.96
CA SER A 564 -3.84 21.39 -3.14
C SER A 564 -5.19 21.30 -3.89
N LEU A 565 -5.27 20.43 -4.90
CA LEU A 565 -6.50 20.23 -5.66
C LEU A 565 -7.61 19.58 -4.81
N ASN A 566 -7.28 18.63 -3.92
CA ASN A 566 -8.24 18.03 -3.01
C ASN A 566 -8.83 19.04 -2.03
N GLN A 567 -7.99 19.89 -1.42
CA GLN A 567 -8.45 20.96 -0.52
C GLN A 567 -9.38 21.95 -1.24
N LEU A 568 -8.99 22.38 -2.44
CA LEU A 568 -9.78 23.30 -3.27
C LEU A 568 -11.13 22.69 -3.65
N LEU A 569 -11.12 21.44 -4.13
CA LEU A 569 -12.33 20.77 -4.60
C LEU A 569 -13.25 20.39 -3.44
N GLN A 570 -12.71 20.01 -2.28
CA GLN A 570 -13.50 19.81 -1.08
C GLN A 570 -14.24 21.10 -0.69
N SER A 571 -13.52 22.20 -0.57
CA SER A 571 -14.14 23.50 -0.21
C SER A 571 -15.19 23.98 -1.20
N THR A 572 -15.08 23.57 -2.47
CA THR A 572 -15.98 23.99 -3.55
C THR A 572 -17.16 23.04 -3.75
N LEU A 573 -16.92 21.73 -3.80
CA LEU A 573 -17.94 20.73 -4.09
C LEU A 573 -18.66 20.25 -2.83
N ASN A 574 -17.98 20.28 -1.68
CA ASN A 574 -18.53 19.89 -0.39
C ASN A 574 -18.15 20.94 0.69
N PRO A 575 -18.68 22.18 0.59
CA PRO A 575 -18.34 23.24 1.55
C PRO A 575 -18.75 22.89 2.98
N ALA A 576 -18.05 23.48 3.95
CA ALA A 576 -18.38 23.40 5.36
C ALA A 576 -19.74 24.03 5.65
N GLY A 577 -20.45 23.53 6.65
CA GLY A 577 -21.77 24.05 7.07
C GLY A 577 -22.89 23.06 6.79
N GLY A 578 -24.16 23.52 6.95
CA GLY A 578 -25.33 22.67 6.72
C GLY A 578 -25.49 21.50 7.71
N GLY A 579 -24.87 21.57 8.90
CA GLY A 579 -24.95 20.52 9.91
C GLY A 579 -24.05 19.31 9.65
N LYS A 580 -23.17 19.37 8.66
CA LYS A 580 -22.19 18.32 8.37
C LYS A 580 -21.16 18.22 9.47
N ARG A 581 -20.85 17.00 9.90
CA ARG A 581 -19.80 16.73 10.87
C ARG A 581 -18.46 16.64 10.16
N GLU A 582 -17.40 17.01 10.91
CA GLU A 582 -16.03 17.00 10.43
C GLU A 582 -15.13 16.28 11.44
N ARG A 583 -14.08 15.65 10.91
CA ARG A 583 -13.01 15.07 11.71
C ARG A 583 -11.66 15.43 11.11
N GLN A 584 -10.82 16.09 11.88
CA GLN A 584 -9.42 16.31 11.51
C GLN A 584 -8.61 15.05 11.83
N PHE A 585 -7.80 14.64 10.85
CA PHE A 585 -6.83 13.56 11.00
C PHE A 585 -5.55 13.91 10.21
N GLY A 586 -4.45 14.12 10.93
CA GLY A 586 -3.22 14.64 10.31
C GLY A 586 -3.46 15.97 9.57
N ASP A 587 -3.02 16.03 8.34
CA ASP A 587 -3.17 17.21 7.48
C ASP A 587 -4.54 17.29 6.78
N TYR A 588 -5.41 16.30 6.97
CA TYR A 588 -6.72 16.23 6.33
C TYR A 588 -7.87 16.59 7.29
N VAL A 589 -8.87 17.24 6.75
CA VAL A 589 -10.17 17.41 7.40
C VAL A 589 -11.18 16.59 6.61
N PHE A 590 -11.62 15.49 7.17
CA PHE A 590 -12.69 14.67 6.59
C PHE A 590 -14.05 15.26 6.96
N ARG A 591 -14.97 15.30 6.01
CA ARG A 591 -16.31 15.87 6.15
C ARG A 591 -17.35 14.93 5.58
N GLU A 592 -18.53 14.86 6.20
CA GLU A 592 -19.66 14.13 5.64
C GLU A 592 -19.96 14.60 4.20
N GLY A 593 -20.07 13.66 3.28
CA GLY A 593 -20.18 13.90 1.84
C GLY A 593 -18.85 13.97 1.08
N ASP A 594 -17.71 13.87 1.76
CA ASP A 594 -16.42 13.85 1.08
C ASP A 594 -16.22 12.56 0.30
N ARG A 595 -15.56 12.69 -0.83
CA ARG A 595 -15.05 11.59 -1.63
C ARG A 595 -13.68 11.19 -1.12
N VAL A 596 -13.57 9.92 -0.70
CA VAL A 596 -12.34 9.35 -0.14
C VAL A 596 -11.93 8.08 -0.87
N MET A 597 -10.67 7.68 -0.72
CA MET A 597 -10.11 6.47 -1.30
C MET A 597 -9.38 5.69 -0.23
N GLN A 598 -9.61 4.38 -0.18
CA GLN A 598 -8.80 3.43 0.56
C GLN A 598 -7.39 3.37 -0.04
N ILE A 599 -6.35 3.54 0.77
CA ILE A 599 -4.96 3.59 0.30
C ILE A 599 -4.11 2.39 0.70
N ARG A 600 -4.69 1.46 1.45
CA ARG A 600 -4.08 0.19 1.86
C ARG A 600 -5.10 -0.93 1.71
N ASN A 601 -4.62 -2.18 1.55
CA ASN A 601 -5.51 -3.33 1.67
C ASN A 601 -5.76 -3.58 3.16
N ASN A 602 -7.02 -3.63 3.56
CA ASN A 602 -7.41 -4.04 4.90
C ASN A 602 -8.46 -5.15 4.77
N TYR A 603 -8.06 -6.36 5.12
CA TYR A 603 -8.87 -7.57 4.98
C TYR A 603 -9.87 -7.76 6.13
N ASP A 604 -9.70 -7.02 7.23
CA ASP A 604 -10.46 -7.18 8.48
C ASP A 604 -11.67 -6.22 8.55
N ILE A 605 -11.69 -5.15 7.76
CA ILE A 605 -12.81 -4.22 7.72
C ILE A 605 -14.05 -4.96 7.27
N VAL A 606 -15.05 -5.00 8.14
CA VAL A 606 -16.35 -5.58 7.85
C VAL A 606 -17.19 -4.58 7.06
N TRP A 607 -17.73 -5.02 5.94
CA TRP A 607 -18.70 -4.24 5.16
C TRP A 607 -20.02 -4.97 5.05
N LYS A 608 -21.09 -4.20 4.91
CA LYS A 608 -22.43 -4.69 4.59
C LYS A 608 -22.91 -4.04 3.29
N LYS A 609 -23.66 -4.76 2.50
CA LYS A 609 -24.34 -4.13 1.35
C LYS A 609 -25.37 -3.11 1.84
N CYS A 610 -25.53 -2.01 1.10
CA CYS A 610 -26.47 -0.94 1.44
C CYS A 610 -27.94 -1.42 1.48
N ASP A 611 -28.26 -2.50 0.75
CA ASP A 611 -29.55 -3.17 0.76
C ASP A 611 -29.69 -4.27 1.84
N GLY A 612 -28.63 -4.51 2.61
CA GLY A 612 -28.60 -5.53 3.65
C GLY A 612 -28.49 -6.98 3.13
N SER A 613 -28.36 -7.21 1.82
CA SER A 613 -28.39 -8.55 1.21
C SER A 613 -27.15 -9.40 1.50
N ALA A 614 -26.03 -8.78 1.86
CA ALA A 614 -24.78 -9.49 2.13
C ALA A 614 -23.90 -8.73 3.12
N VAL A 615 -23.08 -9.50 3.85
CA VAL A 615 -22.00 -9.01 4.70
C VAL A 615 -20.72 -9.70 4.27
N GLY A 616 -19.61 -8.99 4.29
CA GLY A 616 -18.30 -9.55 3.97
C GLY A 616 -17.18 -8.76 4.64
N THR A 617 -15.95 -9.12 4.33
CA THR A 617 -14.75 -8.45 4.85
C THR A 617 -13.85 -8.00 3.71
N GLY A 618 -13.02 -7.00 4.00
CA GLY A 618 -11.98 -6.51 3.11
C GLY A 618 -12.36 -5.26 2.33
N MET A 619 -11.56 -4.19 2.54
CA MET A 619 -11.52 -2.98 1.71
C MET A 619 -10.14 -2.87 1.07
N PHE A 620 -10.08 -2.51 -0.20
CA PHE A 620 -8.87 -2.64 -0.98
C PHE A 620 -8.31 -1.30 -1.46
N ASN A 621 -7.01 -1.25 -1.61
CA ASN A 621 -6.33 -0.08 -2.16
C ASN A 621 -6.93 0.32 -3.52
N GLY A 622 -7.31 1.59 -3.63
CA GLY A 622 -7.98 2.16 -4.80
C GLY A 622 -9.51 2.21 -4.70
N ASP A 623 -10.15 1.53 -3.74
CA ASP A 623 -11.61 1.64 -3.57
C ASP A 623 -11.98 3.08 -3.22
N ILE A 624 -12.91 3.68 -3.98
CA ILE A 624 -13.41 5.03 -3.73
C ILE A 624 -14.79 4.97 -3.11
N GLY A 625 -14.99 5.75 -2.05
CA GLY A 625 -16.25 5.88 -1.36
C GLY A 625 -16.59 7.31 -1.03
N ILE A 626 -17.77 7.48 -0.44
CA ILE A 626 -18.30 8.75 0.07
C ILE A 626 -18.54 8.60 1.55
N ILE A 627 -18.05 9.55 2.34
CA ILE A 627 -18.31 9.59 3.78
C ILE A 627 -19.80 9.88 3.99
N ARG A 628 -20.52 8.91 4.55
CA ARG A 628 -21.95 9.01 4.85
C ARG A 628 -22.20 9.73 6.16
N SER A 629 -21.47 9.35 7.21
CA SER A 629 -21.61 9.90 8.56
C SER A 629 -20.32 9.82 9.35
N ILE A 630 -20.17 10.75 10.28
CA ILE A 630 -19.09 10.79 11.27
C ILE A 630 -19.74 10.81 12.64
N ASP A 631 -19.47 9.81 13.48
CA ASP A 631 -19.98 9.74 14.85
C ASP A 631 -18.83 10.00 15.86
N PRO A 632 -18.75 11.22 16.43
CA PRO A 632 -17.73 11.55 17.43
C PRO A 632 -17.88 10.79 18.75
N HIS A 633 -19.08 10.28 19.08
CA HIS A 633 -19.31 9.55 20.34
C HIS A 633 -18.86 8.11 20.25
N MET A 634 -19.10 7.49 19.08
CA MET A 634 -18.67 6.12 18.79
C MET A 634 -17.25 6.09 18.22
N GLU A 635 -16.66 7.25 17.94
CA GLU A 635 -15.35 7.40 17.27
C GLU A 635 -15.26 6.65 15.95
N THR A 636 -16.34 6.68 15.16
CA THR A 636 -16.45 5.96 13.90
C THR A 636 -16.79 6.87 12.72
N MET A 637 -16.35 6.47 11.54
CA MET A 637 -16.69 7.08 10.25
C MET A 637 -17.26 6.01 9.33
N THR A 638 -18.49 6.21 8.88
CA THR A 638 -19.12 5.32 7.91
C THR A 638 -18.83 5.80 6.49
N VAL A 639 -18.25 4.95 5.67
CA VAL A 639 -17.96 5.22 4.26
C VAL A 639 -18.73 4.26 3.37
N VAL A 640 -19.39 4.80 2.34
CA VAL A 640 -20.14 4.01 1.35
C VAL A 640 -19.29 3.89 0.09
N PHE A 641 -18.89 2.66 -0.23
CA PHE A 641 -18.15 2.28 -1.43
C PHE A 641 -19.09 1.60 -2.41
N GLU A 642 -19.62 2.36 -3.36
CA GLU A 642 -20.62 1.91 -4.32
C GLU A 642 -21.89 1.34 -3.64
N ASP A 643 -22.00 -0.01 -3.53
CA ASP A 643 -23.13 -0.70 -2.89
C ASP A 643 -22.80 -1.26 -1.49
N ARG A 644 -21.58 -1.01 -0.99
CA ARG A 644 -21.07 -1.51 0.29
C ARG A 644 -20.85 -0.37 1.27
N GLU A 645 -21.22 -0.57 2.50
CA GLU A 645 -21.02 0.35 3.61
C GLU A 645 -20.06 -0.26 4.61
N ALA A 646 -19.03 0.48 5.02
CA ALA A 646 -18.02 0.06 5.97
C ALA A 646 -17.80 1.13 7.04
N ASP A 647 -17.67 0.70 8.29
CA ASP A 647 -17.36 1.57 9.41
C ASP A 647 -15.86 1.53 9.70
N TYR A 648 -15.25 2.71 9.79
CA TYR A 648 -13.86 2.93 10.14
C TYR A 648 -13.80 3.49 11.55
N ASP A 649 -13.03 2.85 12.41
CA ASP A 649 -12.59 3.47 13.65
C ASP A 649 -11.70 4.69 13.33
N PHE A 650 -11.70 5.73 14.20
CA PHE A 650 -10.87 6.91 13.96
C PHE A 650 -9.38 6.62 13.91
N THR A 651 -8.92 5.51 14.49
CA THR A 651 -7.53 5.05 14.40
C THR A 651 -7.17 4.52 13.00
N GLN A 652 -8.17 4.10 12.22
CA GLN A 652 -8.01 3.57 10.86
C GLN A 652 -8.09 4.65 9.78
N LEU A 653 -8.28 5.92 10.13
CA LEU A 653 -8.39 7.01 9.15
C LEU A 653 -7.08 7.28 8.38
N ASN A 654 -5.95 6.76 8.84
CA ASN A 654 -4.68 6.72 8.11
C ASN A 654 -4.73 5.82 6.86
N GLU A 655 -5.79 5.04 6.69
CA GLU A 655 -6.03 4.21 5.51
C GLU A 655 -6.86 4.95 4.44
N LEU A 656 -7.34 6.15 4.73
CA LEU A 656 -8.17 6.95 3.83
C LEU A 656 -7.46 8.23 3.39
N GLU A 657 -7.62 8.61 2.14
CA GLU A 657 -7.22 9.92 1.60
C GLU A 657 -8.38 10.58 0.83
N PRO A 658 -8.46 11.92 0.78
CA PRO A 658 -9.38 12.61 -0.12
C PRO A 658 -9.16 12.21 -1.58
N ALA A 659 -10.23 12.00 -2.34
CA ALA A 659 -10.18 11.43 -3.68
C ALA A 659 -10.88 12.25 -4.78
N TYR A 660 -11.05 13.55 -4.58
CA TYR A 660 -11.46 14.46 -5.65
C TYR A 660 -10.42 14.52 -6.75
N ALA A 661 -9.14 14.60 -6.36
CA ALA A 661 -7.98 14.48 -7.23
C ALA A 661 -7.07 13.35 -6.75
N MET A 662 -6.49 12.58 -7.67
CA MET A 662 -5.53 11.53 -7.36
C MET A 662 -4.34 11.54 -8.31
N THR A 663 -3.24 10.88 -7.93
CA THR A 663 -2.10 10.72 -8.83
C THR A 663 -2.41 9.75 -9.97
N VAL A 664 -1.74 9.94 -11.11
CA VAL A 664 -1.88 9.03 -12.25
C VAL A 664 -1.54 7.58 -11.85
N HIS A 665 -0.58 7.37 -10.95
CA HIS A 665 -0.23 6.04 -10.43
C HIS A 665 -1.41 5.38 -9.70
N LYS A 666 -2.13 6.12 -8.86
CA LYS A 666 -3.30 5.62 -8.13
C LYS A 666 -4.53 5.38 -9.01
N SER A 667 -4.54 5.89 -10.24
CA SER A 667 -5.61 5.66 -11.21
C SER A 667 -5.42 4.41 -12.06
N GLN A 668 -4.31 3.69 -11.92
CA GLN A 668 -4.06 2.45 -12.66
C GLN A 668 -5.16 1.41 -12.37
N GLY A 669 -5.51 0.61 -13.37
CA GLY A 669 -6.59 -0.37 -13.30
C GLY A 669 -8.01 0.22 -13.25
N SER A 670 -8.13 1.56 -13.30
CA SER A 670 -9.43 2.26 -13.29
C SER A 670 -9.68 3.00 -14.60
N GLU A 671 -10.95 3.18 -14.97
CA GLU A 671 -11.35 4.08 -16.04
C GLU A 671 -12.49 4.96 -15.54
N TYR A 672 -12.54 6.18 -16.05
CA TYR A 672 -13.51 7.19 -15.63
C TYR A 672 -14.26 7.73 -16.84
N ARG A 673 -15.51 8.12 -16.66
CA ARG A 673 -16.32 8.71 -17.72
C ARG A 673 -15.66 9.98 -18.27
N ALA A 674 -15.27 10.90 -17.37
CA ALA A 674 -14.52 12.08 -17.71
C ALA A 674 -13.25 12.21 -16.86
N VAL A 675 -12.13 12.55 -17.48
CA VAL A 675 -10.86 12.83 -16.83
C VAL A 675 -10.43 14.27 -17.08
N ILE A 676 -10.01 14.93 -16.02
CA ILE A 676 -9.33 16.23 -16.11
C ILE A 676 -7.88 15.98 -15.68
N LEU A 677 -6.93 16.15 -16.61
CA LEU A 677 -5.50 15.99 -16.32
C LEU A 677 -4.87 17.36 -16.04
N SER A 678 -4.40 17.54 -14.81
CA SER A 678 -3.59 18.69 -14.41
C SER A 678 -2.16 18.51 -14.93
N CYS A 679 -1.74 19.33 -15.88
CA CYS A 679 -0.46 19.19 -16.55
C CYS A 679 0.38 20.48 -16.34
N TRP A 680 1.18 20.50 -15.27
CA TRP A 680 1.97 21.63 -14.81
C TRP A 680 3.41 21.22 -14.54
N ASN A 681 4.22 22.14 -14.03
CA ASN A 681 5.62 21.87 -13.68
C ASN A 681 5.72 20.77 -12.61
N GLY A 682 6.79 19.98 -12.68
CA GLY A 682 7.06 18.91 -11.72
C GLY A 682 8.43 18.27 -11.97
N SER A 683 8.76 17.29 -11.14
CA SER A 683 9.99 16.52 -11.31
C SER A 683 10.00 15.80 -12.67
N PRO A 684 11.11 15.81 -13.41
CA PRO A 684 11.24 15.07 -14.67
C PRO A 684 10.95 13.58 -14.56
N TYR A 685 11.14 12.98 -13.36
CA TYR A 685 10.80 11.57 -13.09
C TYR A 685 9.30 11.31 -13.14
N LEU A 686 8.48 12.28 -12.72
CA LEU A 686 7.02 12.20 -12.72
C LEU A 686 6.42 12.68 -14.04
N LEU A 687 7.16 13.50 -14.80
CA LEU A 687 6.74 14.04 -16.09
C LEU A 687 7.31 13.19 -17.22
N SER A 688 6.82 11.95 -17.35
CA SER A 688 7.27 10.99 -18.37
C SER A 688 6.15 10.63 -19.35
N ARG A 689 6.54 10.10 -20.51
CA ARG A 689 5.63 9.63 -21.56
C ARG A 689 4.65 8.58 -21.03
N SER A 690 5.12 7.62 -20.23
CA SER A 690 4.25 6.57 -19.66
C SER A 690 3.21 7.12 -18.68
N VAL A 691 3.54 8.18 -17.92
CA VAL A 691 2.57 8.87 -17.06
C VAL A 691 1.50 9.56 -17.89
N LEU A 692 1.90 10.31 -18.94
CA LEU A 692 0.95 10.97 -19.83
C LEU A 692 0.06 9.95 -20.56
N TYR A 693 0.66 8.92 -21.13
CA TYR A 693 -0.06 7.85 -21.80
C TYR A 693 -1.06 7.14 -20.88
N THR A 694 -0.64 6.77 -19.68
CA THR A 694 -1.52 6.15 -18.69
C THR A 694 -2.67 7.08 -18.31
N ALA A 695 -2.41 8.38 -18.09
CA ALA A 695 -3.46 9.35 -17.78
C ALA A 695 -4.49 9.49 -18.89
N ILE A 696 -4.05 9.57 -20.16
CA ILE A 696 -4.93 9.66 -21.33
C ILE A 696 -5.84 8.42 -21.40
N THR A 697 -5.27 7.23 -21.19
CA THR A 697 -6.00 5.96 -21.28
C THR A 697 -6.97 5.70 -20.14
N ARG A 698 -7.03 6.57 -19.11
CA ARG A 698 -8.03 6.49 -18.02
C ARG A 698 -9.38 7.09 -18.41
N ALA A 699 -9.44 7.90 -19.48
CA ALA A 699 -10.67 8.53 -19.92
C ALA A 699 -11.47 7.62 -20.88
N ARG A 700 -12.79 7.50 -20.65
CA ARG A 700 -13.69 6.73 -21.52
C ARG A 700 -14.42 7.59 -22.54
N GLU A 701 -15.03 8.69 -22.09
CA GLU A 701 -15.87 9.56 -22.93
C GLU A 701 -15.29 10.93 -23.14
N LEU A 702 -14.52 11.46 -22.17
CA LEU A 702 -13.99 12.81 -22.21
C LEU A 702 -12.65 12.92 -21.50
N LEU A 703 -11.67 13.51 -22.16
CA LEU A 703 -10.41 13.95 -21.57
C LEU A 703 -10.22 15.45 -21.77
N ILE A 704 -9.89 16.15 -20.69
CA ILE A 704 -9.52 17.55 -20.72
C ILE A 704 -8.13 17.69 -20.06
N ILE A 705 -7.13 18.09 -20.84
CA ILE A 705 -5.82 18.46 -20.29
C ILE A 705 -5.87 19.95 -19.94
N VAL A 706 -5.55 20.29 -18.69
CA VAL A 706 -5.51 21.68 -18.20
C VAL A 706 -4.07 22.01 -17.80
N GLY A 707 -3.44 23.00 -18.42
CA GLY A 707 -2.09 23.37 -18.06
C GLY A 707 -1.25 23.93 -19.20
N ARG A 708 0.02 23.53 -19.29
CA ARG A 708 1.00 24.04 -20.24
C ARG A 708 1.26 23.08 -21.39
N ALA A 709 1.27 23.57 -22.62
CA ALA A 709 1.60 22.79 -23.80
C ALA A 709 3.06 22.29 -23.77
N GLU A 710 3.97 23.11 -23.22
CA GLU A 710 5.38 22.77 -23.07
C GLU A 710 5.56 21.57 -22.13
N THR A 711 4.75 21.48 -21.08
CA THR A 711 4.77 20.32 -20.17
C THR A 711 4.29 19.06 -20.88
N VAL A 712 3.21 19.14 -21.67
CA VAL A 712 2.73 18.00 -22.47
C VAL A 712 3.80 17.55 -23.48
N ALA A 713 4.47 18.50 -24.13
CA ALA A 713 5.57 18.20 -25.05
C ALA A 713 6.73 17.52 -24.34
N ALA A 714 7.20 18.08 -23.21
CA ALA A 714 8.27 17.51 -22.41
C ALA A 714 7.95 16.11 -21.92
N MET A 715 6.71 15.84 -21.48
CA MET A 715 6.27 14.50 -21.11
C MET A 715 6.29 13.53 -22.30
N THR A 716 5.87 13.96 -23.47
CA THR A 716 5.85 13.15 -24.70
C THR A 716 7.26 12.79 -25.15
N GLU A 717 8.19 13.72 -25.07
CA GLU A 717 9.61 13.51 -25.43
C GLU A 717 10.34 12.67 -24.39
N ASN A 718 9.97 12.78 -23.11
CA ASN A 718 10.61 12.05 -22.02
C ASN A 718 10.27 10.55 -22.06
N ALA A 719 10.96 9.83 -22.93
CA ALA A 719 10.87 8.37 -23.03
C ALA A 719 11.67 7.64 -21.94
N LYS A 720 12.34 8.37 -21.05
CA LYS A 720 13.07 7.77 -19.93
C LYS A 720 12.02 7.13 -18.97
N ARG A 721 11.58 5.93 -19.33
CA ARG A 721 11.15 4.97 -18.32
C ARG A 721 12.37 4.84 -17.42
N GLY A 722 12.24 5.12 -16.13
CA GLY A 722 13.33 4.87 -15.21
C GLY A 722 13.88 3.49 -15.56
N ARG A 723 15.14 3.41 -16.01
CA ARG A 723 15.75 2.12 -16.38
C ARG A 723 15.70 1.26 -15.14
N ARG A 724 14.81 0.29 -15.11
CA ARG A 724 14.79 -0.70 -14.04
C ARG A 724 15.89 -1.71 -14.28
N TYR A 725 16.65 -1.98 -13.26
CA TYR A 725 17.58 -3.08 -13.27
C TYR A 725 16.81 -4.36 -13.01
N THR A 726 16.66 -5.21 -14.04
CA THR A 726 15.98 -6.50 -14.01
C THR A 726 16.69 -7.49 -14.89
N GLY A 727 16.84 -8.72 -14.42
CA GLY A 727 17.52 -9.80 -15.12
C GLY A 727 16.57 -10.67 -15.94
N LEU A 728 15.27 -10.59 -15.70
CA LEU A 728 14.28 -11.53 -16.25
C LEU A 728 14.31 -11.64 -17.79
N LYS A 729 14.44 -10.50 -18.51
CA LYS A 729 14.58 -10.53 -19.97
C LYS A 729 15.78 -11.36 -20.42
N LEU A 730 16.96 -11.14 -19.83
CA LEU A 730 18.19 -11.81 -20.22
C LEU A 730 18.14 -13.30 -19.87
N ARG A 731 17.55 -13.64 -18.73
CA ARG A 731 17.31 -15.04 -18.30
C ARG A 731 16.41 -15.78 -19.29
N LEU A 732 15.30 -15.19 -19.70
CA LEU A 732 14.38 -15.76 -20.70
C LEU A 732 15.06 -15.96 -22.06
N GLN A 733 16.05 -15.13 -22.40
CA GLN A 733 16.84 -15.26 -23.63
C GLN A 733 17.99 -16.26 -23.51
N GLY A 734 18.24 -16.86 -22.34
CA GLY A 734 19.38 -17.74 -22.09
C GLY A 734 20.74 -17.03 -22.16
N LYS A 735 20.77 -15.74 -21.81
CA LYS A 735 21.98 -14.88 -21.86
C LYS A 735 22.54 -14.58 -20.46
N VAL A 736 22.32 -15.47 -19.52
CA VAL A 736 22.79 -15.38 -18.12
C VAL A 736 23.64 -16.58 -17.79
#